data_747656ef3b891f6753c5fdade21735fa
#
_entry.id   747656ef3b891f6753c5fdade21735fa
#
_cell.length_a   1.000
_cell.length_b   1.000
_cell.length_c   1.000
_cell.angle_alpha   90.00
_cell.angle_beta   90.00
_cell.angle_gamma   90.00
#
_symmetry.space_group_name_H-M   'P 1'
#
loop_
_entity.id
_entity.type
_entity.pdbx_description
1 polymer ?
#
loop_
_entity_poly.entity_id
_entity_poly.type
_entity_poly.pdbx_seq_one_letter_code
_entity_poly.pdbx_strand_id
1 'polypeptide(L)'
;MGNEGDDMNGNDMNGSDVRTAFRTCPLCEAGCGLEITVKRGPQGETVTRIRGDMADVFSHGFICPKGSTLKQLHDDPDRVRRPLVKRNGVHEEVEWAEAWAVIADRLPEMMARHGRESVGVYLGNPSAHSLSALLYNRSMLQALGTRRRFSASTVDQMPRQVAAAYVFGTAVSVPVPDLDHTDFLVIMGANPYASNGSLCTAPDFPGRIEAIRARGGTVVVVDPRRSRTAEEADRWLPIRPGTDALLLAAMVTALAVDGLIAPGDHVAPHLQGLDEVVAALAPFTPESVAQATGLAAGEIRSLARDMAAAASGSVYGRIGTTTTGLGNEGFGTVTSWLIDVVNIVTGNLDRRGGAMFTMPVAGAPTTRGKSGTGKGFAIGRGHTVSRQLPEVMGEYPAAAMAEEITRAGDQGIKVMITVAGNPVLSTPNSLQLDEALSELEFMVSVDMYLNETTRHADVILPSPSQLQRGHYDVALLQFAIRNVANYSDPVLPLDDHQPDEWEILAKLGLIAAGLGADAEPALADEVGMRSMVQSSVNDPSSPIHGRDADEIVSALGDEPGPARMLDFMLQTGPFGAAFGANPDGASVALLRANPHGVDFGALQARLPEILRTPSGTIELNHPILMADLVRLHAAMDAAAHQPLVLVGRRHLRSNNSWMHNIEVLVKGKPRCTLHVHPDDAARLGLSDGGVARVTSRVGTVDAAVEVTDSIRPGVVSLPHGWGHGQPGTRMRVAAERAGVNSNILADHTAIDPLSGTSVLNGIPVEIVGVAVAAV
;
A
#
# COMPACT_ATOMS: atom_id res chain seq x y z
N MET A 1 -8.48 -78.16 -25.99
CA MET A 1 -7.08 -77.91 -25.73
C MET A 1 -6.95 -76.45 -25.64
N GLY A 2 -7.08 -75.79 -24.58
CA GLY A 2 -6.37 -75.72 -23.33
C GLY A 2 -5.19 -74.84 -23.46
N ASN A 3 -5.33 -73.58 -23.04
CA ASN A 3 -4.29 -72.98 -22.21
C ASN A 3 -4.81 -71.75 -21.45
N GLU A 4 -4.84 -71.91 -20.17
CA GLU A 4 -4.94 -70.87 -19.18
C GLU A 4 -3.66 -70.07 -19.19
N GLY A 5 -3.77 -68.74 -19.08
CA GLY A 5 -2.66 -67.84 -18.98
C GLY A 5 -2.97 -66.69 -18.05
N ASP A 6 -2.33 -66.73 -16.94
CA ASP A 6 -2.30 -65.86 -15.76
C ASP A 6 -2.76 -64.41 -15.92
N ASP A 7 -3.76 -64.05 -15.15
CA ASP A 7 -4.02 -62.69 -14.66
C ASP A 7 -2.89 -62.29 -13.69
N MET A 8 -1.99 -61.46 -14.14
CA MET A 8 -1.11 -60.71 -13.25
C MET A 8 -1.66 -59.32 -13.02
N ASN A 9 -2.17 -59.10 -11.83
CA ASN A 9 -2.47 -57.84 -11.23
C ASN A 9 -1.36 -56.82 -11.47
N GLY A 10 -1.53 -55.97 -12.46
CA GLY A 10 -0.78 -54.74 -12.61
C GLY A 10 -1.29 -53.72 -11.62
N ASN A 11 -0.55 -53.50 -10.55
CA ASN A 11 -0.72 -52.42 -9.60
C ASN A 11 -0.60 -51.08 -10.35
N ASP A 12 -1.72 -50.46 -10.66
CA ASP A 12 -1.79 -49.08 -11.13
C ASP A 12 -1.36 -48.10 -10.00
N MET A 13 -0.06 -48.03 -9.75
CA MET A 13 0.59 -46.98 -9.00
C MET A 13 0.97 -45.84 -9.95
N ASN A 14 -0.01 -45.19 -10.56
CA ASN A 14 0.15 -43.96 -11.31
C ASN A 14 -0.82 -42.88 -10.78
N GLY A 15 -0.80 -42.65 -9.48
CA GLY A 15 -1.21 -41.34 -8.93
C GLY A 15 -0.11 -40.36 -9.30
N SER A 16 -0.38 -39.40 -10.17
CA SER A 16 0.60 -38.38 -10.55
C SER A 16 1.08 -37.65 -9.29
N ASP A 17 2.42 -37.75 -9.01
CA ASP A 17 3.07 -36.98 -7.90
C ASP A 17 3.02 -35.45 -8.11
N VAL A 18 2.16 -35.00 -9.02
CA VAL A 18 2.04 -33.59 -9.43
C VAL A 18 0.59 -33.17 -9.31
N ARG A 19 0.36 -32.04 -8.60
CA ARG A 19 -0.93 -31.36 -8.53
C ARG A 19 -0.83 -29.90 -8.96
N THR A 20 -1.94 -29.32 -9.38
CA THR A 20 -2.07 -27.89 -9.64
C THR A 20 -2.85 -27.23 -8.52
N ALA A 21 -2.36 -26.06 -8.07
CA ALA A 21 -3.05 -25.18 -7.13
C ALA A 21 -3.25 -23.81 -7.78
N PHE A 22 -4.34 -23.17 -7.43
CA PHE A 22 -4.66 -21.80 -7.88
C PHE A 22 -4.64 -20.87 -6.69
N ARG A 23 -4.19 -19.63 -6.89
CA ARG A 23 -4.25 -18.61 -5.86
C ARG A 23 -4.10 -17.20 -6.41
N THR A 24 -4.57 -16.21 -5.68
CA THR A 24 -4.24 -14.81 -5.93
C THR A 24 -2.82 -14.50 -5.47
N CYS A 25 -2.08 -13.73 -6.26
CA CYS A 25 -0.73 -13.27 -5.94
C CYS A 25 -0.76 -12.25 -4.78
N PRO A 26 -0.10 -12.52 -3.65
CA PRO A 26 -0.17 -11.65 -2.46
C PRO A 26 0.94 -10.59 -2.40
N LEU A 27 1.62 -10.30 -3.52
CA LEU A 27 2.80 -9.42 -3.52
C LEU A 27 2.48 -7.95 -3.73
N CYS A 28 1.34 -7.64 -4.33
CA CYS A 28 0.90 -6.27 -4.59
C CYS A 28 -0.60 -6.23 -4.90
N GLU A 29 -1.15 -5.02 -5.00
CA GLU A 29 -2.57 -4.73 -5.20
C GLU A 29 -3.18 -5.26 -6.50
N ALA A 30 -2.38 -5.70 -7.48
CA ALA A 30 -2.91 -6.08 -8.78
C ALA A 30 -3.90 -7.26 -8.75
N GLY A 31 -3.83 -8.14 -7.74
CA GLY A 31 -4.79 -9.23 -7.58
C GLY A 31 -4.69 -10.31 -8.68
N CYS A 32 -3.50 -10.57 -9.22
CA CYS A 32 -3.32 -11.53 -10.33
C CYS A 32 -3.54 -12.97 -9.87
N GLY A 33 -4.32 -13.74 -10.63
CA GLY A 33 -4.45 -15.20 -10.45
C GLY A 33 -3.20 -15.94 -10.88
N LEU A 34 -2.77 -16.91 -10.09
CA LEU A 34 -1.60 -17.76 -10.33
C LEU A 34 -2.02 -19.22 -10.44
N GLU A 35 -1.46 -19.91 -11.45
CA GLU A 35 -1.45 -21.36 -11.57
C GLU A 35 -0.11 -21.90 -11.08
N ILE A 36 -0.12 -22.74 -10.06
CA ILE A 36 1.05 -23.26 -9.36
C ILE A 36 1.12 -24.76 -9.49
N THR A 37 2.21 -25.28 -10.05
CA THR A 37 2.48 -26.72 -10.14
C THR A 37 3.27 -27.17 -8.91
N VAL A 38 2.70 -28.09 -8.16
CA VAL A 38 3.31 -28.69 -6.95
C VAL A 38 3.63 -30.13 -7.23
N LYS A 39 4.84 -30.57 -6.86
CA LYS A 39 5.28 -31.94 -6.95
C LYS A 39 5.52 -32.54 -5.57
N ARG A 40 4.97 -33.70 -5.31
CA ARG A 40 5.26 -34.48 -4.10
C ARG A 40 6.56 -35.27 -4.28
N GLY A 41 7.47 -35.13 -3.35
CA GLY A 41 8.74 -35.85 -3.30
C GLY A 41 8.97 -36.49 -1.94
N PRO A 42 10.10 -37.21 -1.74
CA PRO A 42 10.42 -37.85 -0.46
C PRO A 42 10.55 -36.89 0.73
N GLN A 43 10.82 -35.63 0.46
CA GLN A 43 10.99 -34.57 1.47
C GLN A 43 9.75 -33.66 1.61
N GLY A 44 8.61 -34.08 1.07
CA GLY A 44 7.37 -33.28 1.09
C GLY A 44 7.02 -32.65 -0.26
N GLU A 45 6.09 -31.72 -0.24
CA GLU A 45 5.61 -31.00 -1.42
C GLU A 45 6.53 -29.82 -1.77
N THR A 46 6.83 -29.67 -3.07
CA THR A 46 7.65 -28.57 -3.59
C THR A 46 6.95 -27.90 -4.78
N VAL A 47 7.01 -26.57 -4.85
CA VAL A 47 6.55 -25.84 -6.02
C VAL A 47 7.59 -25.97 -7.13
N THR A 48 7.15 -26.38 -8.32
CA THR A 48 8.05 -26.55 -9.48
C THR A 48 7.86 -25.44 -10.51
N ARG A 49 6.65 -24.88 -10.63
CA ARG A 49 6.33 -23.84 -11.62
C ARG A 49 5.25 -22.89 -11.09
N ILE A 50 5.37 -21.60 -11.44
CA ILE A 50 4.33 -20.57 -11.24
C ILE A 50 4.14 -19.84 -12.56
N ARG A 51 2.88 -19.68 -13.00
CA ARG A 51 2.48 -18.87 -14.14
C ARG A 51 1.18 -18.15 -13.86
N GLY A 52 0.77 -17.24 -14.74
CA GLY A 52 -0.56 -16.61 -14.67
C GLY A 52 -1.66 -17.64 -14.94
N ASP A 53 -2.74 -17.56 -14.21
CA ASP A 53 -3.92 -18.39 -14.40
C ASP A 53 -4.79 -17.82 -15.52
N MET A 54 -4.82 -18.52 -16.66
CA MET A 54 -5.58 -18.09 -17.84
C MET A 54 -7.10 -18.08 -17.62
N ALA A 55 -7.60 -18.84 -16.65
CA ALA A 55 -9.01 -18.90 -16.32
C ALA A 55 -9.44 -17.91 -15.22
N ASP A 56 -8.46 -17.24 -14.59
CA ASP A 56 -8.76 -16.22 -13.58
C ASP A 56 -9.64 -15.11 -14.15
N VAL A 57 -10.79 -14.85 -13.50
CA VAL A 57 -11.85 -13.94 -13.99
C VAL A 57 -11.43 -12.47 -14.05
N PHE A 58 -10.30 -12.10 -13.44
CA PHE A 58 -9.86 -10.72 -13.32
C PHE A 58 -8.54 -10.44 -14.05
N SER A 59 -7.57 -11.34 -13.96
CA SER A 59 -6.23 -11.16 -14.52
C SER A 59 -6.00 -11.85 -15.86
N HIS A 60 -6.85 -12.83 -16.25
CA HIS A 60 -6.80 -13.53 -17.54
C HIS A 60 -5.41 -13.99 -17.95
N GLY A 61 -4.62 -14.51 -16.98
CA GLY A 61 -3.28 -15.01 -17.21
C GLY A 61 -2.14 -14.01 -17.07
N PHE A 62 -2.43 -12.74 -16.77
CA PHE A 62 -1.38 -11.76 -16.52
C PHE A 62 -0.56 -12.12 -15.28
N ILE A 63 0.75 -12.03 -15.39
CA ILE A 63 1.70 -12.18 -14.28
C ILE A 63 2.92 -11.30 -14.50
N CYS A 64 3.37 -10.62 -13.46
CA CYS A 64 4.61 -9.84 -13.50
C CYS A 64 5.82 -10.69 -13.03
N PRO A 65 7.08 -10.22 -13.27
CA PRO A 65 8.29 -10.95 -12.83
C PRO A 65 8.34 -11.25 -11.33
N LYS A 66 7.70 -10.42 -10.47
CA LYS A 66 7.67 -10.67 -9.02
C LYS A 66 6.79 -11.86 -8.67
N GLY A 67 5.57 -11.92 -9.22
CA GLY A 67 4.62 -13.02 -8.98
C GLY A 67 5.20 -14.39 -9.37
N SER A 68 5.96 -14.45 -10.48
CA SER A 68 6.60 -15.69 -10.92
C SER A 68 7.72 -16.19 -10.00
N THR A 69 8.16 -15.38 -9.02
CA THR A 69 9.27 -15.70 -8.11
C THR A 69 8.85 -16.06 -6.69
N LEU A 70 7.58 -16.29 -6.42
CA LEU A 70 7.11 -16.71 -5.09
C LEU A 70 7.76 -18.02 -4.63
N LYS A 71 8.09 -18.94 -5.57
CA LYS A 71 8.85 -20.14 -5.26
C LYS A 71 10.23 -19.78 -4.68
N GLN A 72 10.98 -18.91 -5.37
CA GLN A 72 12.31 -18.50 -4.93
C GLN A 72 12.27 -17.76 -3.58
N LEU A 73 11.21 -17.02 -3.34
CA LEU A 73 10.99 -16.38 -2.04
C LEU A 73 10.73 -17.41 -0.93
N HIS A 74 9.91 -18.44 -1.22
CA HIS A 74 9.67 -19.53 -0.26
C HIS A 74 10.96 -20.31 0.03
N ASP A 75 11.73 -20.64 -1.00
CA ASP A 75 12.94 -21.44 -0.91
C ASP A 75 14.17 -20.65 -0.45
N ASP A 76 14.10 -19.33 -0.29
CA ASP A 76 15.25 -18.50 0.05
C ASP A 76 15.94 -18.99 1.33
N PRO A 77 17.22 -19.36 1.27
CA PRO A 77 17.96 -19.90 2.42
C PRO A 77 18.23 -18.86 3.51
N ASP A 78 18.12 -17.57 3.21
CA ASP A 78 18.33 -16.50 4.17
C ASP A 78 17.05 -16.18 4.97
N ARG A 79 15.91 -16.78 4.63
CA ARG A 79 14.70 -16.65 5.45
C ARG A 79 14.92 -17.19 6.84
N VAL A 80 14.40 -16.48 7.82
CA VAL A 80 14.25 -16.97 9.19
C VAL A 80 13.12 -17.99 9.20
N ARG A 81 13.40 -19.23 9.65
CA ARG A 81 12.41 -20.33 9.72
C ARG A 81 12.08 -20.74 11.15
N ARG A 82 12.96 -20.41 12.09
CA ARG A 82 12.78 -20.62 13.52
C ARG A 82 12.94 -19.29 14.24
N PRO A 83 12.30 -19.08 15.39
CA PRO A 83 12.46 -17.85 16.15
C PRO A 83 13.93 -17.54 16.45
N LEU A 84 14.27 -16.26 16.47
CA LEU A 84 15.60 -15.79 16.88
C LEU A 84 15.47 -15.01 18.17
N VAL A 85 16.36 -15.28 19.14
CA VAL A 85 16.53 -14.48 20.36
C VAL A 85 17.93 -13.89 20.36
N LYS A 86 18.02 -12.60 20.64
CA LYS A 86 19.29 -11.88 20.67
C LYS A 86 19.96 -12.04 22.04
N ARG A 87 21.16 -12.64 22.06
CA ARG A 87 21.99 -12.84 23.26
C ARG A 87 23.37 -12.26 23.00
N ASN A 88 23.83 -11.40 23.88
CA ASN A 88 25.15 -10.77 23.77
C ASN A 88 25.39 -10.11 22.38
N GLY A 89 24.34 -9.55 21.79
CA GLY A 89 24.40 -8.89 20.48
C GLY A 89 24.30 -9.81 19.26
N VAL A 90 24.16 -11.13 19.46
CA VAL A 90 24.05 -12.14 18.40
C VAL A 90 22.66 -12.79 18.44
N HIS A 91 22.04 -12.96 17.27
CA HIS A 91 20.79 -13.67 17.13
C HIS A 91 21.03 -15.18 17.04
N GLU A 92 20.42 -15.93 17.96
CA GLU A 92 20.48 -17.38 18.05
C GLU A 92 19.12 -17.99 17.74
N GLU A 93 19.09 -19.08 16.98
CA GLU A 93 17.86 -19.83 16.74
C GLU A 93 17.42 -20.56 18.00
N VAL A 94 16.13 -20.44 18.32
CA VAL A 94 15.52 -21.04 19.51
C VAL A 94 14.20 -21.74 19.16
N GLU A 95 13.67 -22.54 20.08
CA GLU A 95 12.32 -23.08 19.97
C GLU A 95 11.25 -22.00 20.22
N TRP A 96 10.07 -22.18 19.64
CA TRP A 96 8.93 -21.27 19.83
C TRP A 96 8.59 -21.03 21.31
N ALA A 97 8.58 -22.10 22.13
CA ALA A 97 8.29 -21.99 23.55
C ALA A 97 9.27 -21.04 24.28
N GLU A 98 10.54 -21.07 23.92
CA GLU A 98 11.55 -20.18 24.49
C GLU A 98 11.36 -18.73 24.05
N ALA A 99 11.09 -18.49 22.76
CA ALA A 99 10.80 -17.14 22.26
C ALA A 99 9.57 -16.54 22.94
N TRP A 100 8.51 -17.33 23.13
CA TRP A 100 7.30 -16.91 23.83
C TRP A 100 7.56 -16.63 25.31
N ALA A 101 8.38 -17.44 25.99
CA ALA A 101 8.76 -17.21 27.37
C ALA A 101 9.49 -15.87 27.56
N VAL A 102 10.43 -15.54 26.65
CA VAL A 102 11.15 -14.24 26.70
C VAL A 102 10.17 -13.07 26.51
N ILE A 103 9.22 -13.17 25.59
CA ILE A 103 8.23 -12.09 25.35
C ILE A 103 7.28 -11.97 26.55
N ALA A 104 6.79 -13.10 27.09
CA ALA A 104 5.86 -13.13 28.21
C ALA A 104 6.47 -12.62 29.51
N ASP A 105 7.78 -12.75 29.70
CA ASP A 105 8.52 -12.18 30.83
C ASP A 105 8.69 -10.66 30.64
N ARG A 106 9.18 -10.21 29.50
CA ARG A 106 9.62 -8.83 29.30
C ARG A 106 8.49 -7.87 28.93
N LEU A 107 7.59 -8.23 28.01
CA LEU A 107 6.60 -7.29 27.48
C LEU A 107 5.62 -6.80 28.55
N PRO A 108 4.96 -7.67 29.37
CA PRO A 108 4.10 -7.21 30.45
C PRO A 108 4.84 -6.41 31.53
N GLU A 109 6.08 -6.78 31.86
CA GLU A 109 6.93 -6.06 32.81
C GLU A 109 7.20 -4.62 32.34
N MET A 110 7.60 -4.46 31.07
CA MET A 110 7.82 -3.14 30.45
C MET A 110 6.54 -2.29 30.45
N MET A 111 5.40 -2.90 30.08
CA MET A 111 4.11 -2.22 30.12
C MET A 111 3.69 -1.80 31.53
N ALA A 112 4.02 -2.60 32.54
CA ALA A 112 3.74 -2.26 33.94
C ALA A 112 4.66 -1.14 34.44
N ARG A 113 5.95 -1.15 34.04
CA ARG A 113 6.95 -0.17 34.47
C ARG A 113 6.76 1.20 33.83
N HIS A 114 6.53 1.23 32.50
CA HIS A 114 6.54 2.47 31.71
C HIS A 114 5.15 2.87 31.22
N GLY A 115 4.13 2.05 31.44
CA GLY A 115 2.78 2.27 30.94
C GLY A 115 2.59 1.79 29.50
N ARG A 116 1.33 1.64 29.06
CA ARG A 116 0.98 1.13 27.73
C ARG A 116 1.46 2.03 26.60
N GLU A 117 1.51 3.34 26.80
CA GLU A 117 1.98 4.31 25.81
C GLU A 117 3.50 4.26 25.58
N SER A 118 4.25 3.47 26.34
CA SER A 118 5.67 3.20 26.07
C SER A 118 5.88 2.17 24.96
N VAL A 119 4.83 1.48 24.53
CA VAL A 119 4.88 0.51 23.44
C VAL A 119 4.52 1.17 22.13
N GLY A 120 5.46 1.20 21.18
CA GLY A 120 5.25 1.57 19.79
C GLY A 120 4.98 0.34 18.92
N VAL A 121 4.12 0.47 17.92
CA VAL A 121 3.88 -0.59 16.94
C VAL A 121 4.05 -0.03 15.53
N TYR A 122 4.84 -0.70 14.68
CA TYR A 122 4.97 -0.38 13.27
C TYR A 122 4.41 -1.52 12.40
N LEU A 123 3.44 -1.19 11.55
CA LEU A 123 2.85 -2.13 10.60
C LEU A 123 3.38 -1.85 9.19
N GLY A 124 4.12 -2.80 8.64
CA GLY A 124 4.67 -2.70 7.28
C GLY A 124 3.63 -2.96 6.20
N ASN A 125 3.94 -2.54 4.96
CA ASN A 125 3.07 -2.72 3.81
C ASN A 125 2.61 -4.19 3.58
N PRO A 126 3.43 -5.25 3.76
CA PRO A 126 2.95 -6.62 3.60
C PRO A 126 1.78 -7.01 4.51
N SER A 127 1.58 -6.32 5.64
CA SER A 127 0.41 -6.54 6.52
C SER A 127 -0.91 -6.24 5.82
N ALA A 128 -0.95 -5.28 4.88
CA ALA A 128 -2.15 -4.97 4.09
C ALA A 128 -2.49 -6.06 3.05
N HIS A 129 -1.51 -6.90 2.69
CA HIS A 129 -1.66 -8.01 1.75
C HIS A 129 -1.76 -9.38 2.45
N SER A 130 -1.84 -9.40 3.78
CA SER A 130 -2.02 -10.62 4.57
C SER A 130 -3.38 -10.63 5.23
N LEU A 131 -4.19 -11.65 4.92
CA LEU A 131 -5.49 -11.85 5.55
C LEU A 131 -5.35 -12.00 7.08
N SER A 132 -4.37 -12.81 7.53
CA SER A 132 -4.05 -13.01 8.94
C SER A 132 -3.68 -11.69 9.64
N ALA A 133 -2.72 -10.94 9.09
CA ALA A 133 -2.29 -9.68 9.69
C ALA A 133 -3.42 -8.64 9.71
N LEU A 134 -4.21 -8.53 8.64
CA LEU A 134 -5.29 -7.54 8.57
C LEU A 134 -6.37 -7.78 9.63
N LEU A 135 -6.72 -9.04 9.88
CA LEU A 135 -7.77 -9.40 10.83
C LEU A 135 -7.28 -9.40 12.29
N TYR A 136 -6.04 -9.85 12.54
CA TYR A 136 -5.54 -10.05 13.91
C TYR A 136 -4.66 -8.92 14.45
N ASN A 137 -4.07 -8.06 13.61
CA ASN A 137 -3.39 -6.86 14.10
C ASN A 137 -4.32 -5.99 14.97
N ARG A 138 -5.61 -5.92 14.64
CA ARG A 138 -6.58 -5.13 15.41
C ARG A 138 -6.70 -5.64 16.85
N SER A 139 -6.86 -6.95 17.05
CA SER A 139 -6.97 -7.56 18.39
C SER A 139 -5.68 -7.40 19.19
N MET A 140 -4.52 -7.59 18.56
CA MET A 140 -3.22 -7.34 19.16
C MET A 140 -3.07 -5.88 19.64
N LEU A 141 -3.39 -4.91 18.75
CA LEU A 141 -3.33 -3.49 19.09
C LEU A 141 -4.30 -3.09 20.19
N GLN A 142 -5.48 -3.71 20.27
CA GLN A 142 -6.45 -3.49 21.34
C GLN A 142 -5.92 -4.04 22.69
N ALA A 143 -5.30 -5.20 22.69
CA ALA A 143 -4.72 -5.80 23.87
C ALA A 143 -3.51 -5.01 24.40
N LEU A 144 -2.64 -4.53 23.52
CA LEU A 144 -1.54 -3.61 23.85
C LEU A 144 -2.07 -2.29 24.44
N GLY A 145 -3.20 -1.79 23.93
CA GLY A 145 -3.85 -0.59 24.44
C GLY A 145 -3.09 0.71 24.16
N THR A 146 -2.08 0.68 23.32
CA THR A 146 -1.29 1.86 22.93
C THR A 146 -1.94 2.64 21.78
N ARG A 147 -1.74 3.96 21.78
CA ARG A 147 -2.01 4.84 20.62
C ARG A 147 -0.78 5.09 19.75
N ARG A 148 0.42 4.64 20.17
CA ARG A 148 1.69 4.79 19.47
C ARG A 148 1.78 3.82 18.28
N ARG A 149 0.93 4.06 17.28
CA ARG A 149 0.81 3.24 16.07
C ARG A 149 1.37 3.98 14.90
N PHE A 150 2.21 3.29 14.13
CA PHE A 150 2.85 3.78 12.92
C PHE A 150 2.67 2.74 11.83
N SER A 151 2.60 3.17 10.60
CA SER A 151 2.58 2.24 9.46
C SER A 151 3.19 2.84 8.21
N ALA A 152 3.23 2.04 7.15
CA ALA A 152 3.60 2.50 5.82
C ALA A 152 2.62 3.52 5.22
N SER A 153 1.42 3.72 5.79
CA SER A 153 0.39 4.63 5.28
C SER A 153 0.88 6.08 5.20
N THR A 154 1.61 6.55 6.24
CA THR A 154 2.15 7.92 6.30
C THR A 154 3.46 8.13 5.53
N VAL A 155 3.86 7.14 4.74
CA VAL A 155 4.93 7.25 3.72
C VAL A 155 4.41 6.83 2.34
N ASP A 156 3.08 6.74 2.16
CA ASP A 156 2.43 6.28 0.92
C ASP A 156 1.08 6.96 0.66
N GLN A 157 -0.06 6.34 1.08
CA GLN A 157 -1.41 6.66 0.58
C GLN A 157 -2.25 7.53 1.51
N MET A 158 -1.85 7.85 2.72
CA MET A 158 -2.66 8.56 3.71
C MET A 158 -3.31 9.85 3.16
N PRO A 159 -2.64 10.68 2.34
CA PRO A 159 -3.25 11.87 1.76
C PRO A 159 -4.52 11.58 0.95
N ARG A 160 -4.53 10.49 0.17
CA ARG A 160 -5.69 10.10 -0.62
C ARG A 160 -6.86 9.67 0.24
N GLN A 161 -6.58 8.96 1.32
CA GLN A 161 -7.58 8.51 2.29
C GLN A 161 -8.15 9.67 3.11
N VAL A 162 -7.31 10.63 3.52
CA VAL A 162 -7.74 11.83 4.24
C VAL A 162 -8.64 12.71 3.37
N ALA A 163 -8.25 12.95 2.12
CA ALA A 163 -9.08 13.69 1.17
C ALA A 163 -10.44 13.02 0.98
N ALA A 164 -10.48 11.70 0.72
CA ALA A 164 -11.73 10.95 0.58
C ALA A 164 -12.59 11.00 1.85
N ALA A 165 -11.97 10.93 3.04
CA ALA A 165 -12.68 10.97 4.31
C ALA A 165 -13.37 12.33 4.56
N TYR A 166 -12.74 13.45 4.20
CA TYR A 166 -13.37 14.76 4.30
C TYR A 166 -14.45 14.98 3.23
N VAL A 167 -14.22 14.53 2.00
CA VAL A 167 -15.12 14.78 0.87
C VAL A 167 -16.34 13.85 0.87
N PHE A 168 -16.12 12.55 1.12
CA PHE A 168 -17.15 11.50 0.99
C PHE A 168 -17.56 10.86 2.32
N GLY A 169 -16.83 11.18 3.41
CA GLY A 169 -17.14 10.75 4.78
C GLY A 169 -16.44 9.49 5.25
N THR A 170 -15.67 8.77 4.40
CA THR A 170 -14.80 7.66 4.82
C THR A 170 -13.50 7.59 4.02
N ALA A 171 -12.44 7.15 4.68
CA ALA A 171 -11.12 6.97 4.09
C ALA A 171 -11.05 5.89 2.98
N VAL A 172 -12.05 5.03 2.88
CA VAL A 172 -12.15 3.99 1.85
C VAL A 172 -13.08 4.36 0.70
N SER A 173 -13.72 5.53 0.74
CA SER A 173 -14.49 6.09 -0.37
C SER A 173 -13.55 6.72 -1.41
N VAL A 174 -12.58 5.95 -1.89
CA VAL A 174 -11.63 6.39 -2.93
C VAL A 174 -12.15 5.94 -4.28
N PRO A 175 -12.55 6.87 -5.18
CA PRO A 175 -12.93 6.49 -6.52
C PRO A 175 -11.72 6.05 -7.34
N VAL A 176 -11.92 5.01 -8.15
CA VAL A 176 -10.93 4.41 -9.04
C VAL A 176 -11.30 4.66 -10.50
N PRO A 177 -10.34 4.78 -11.42
CA PRO A 177 -10.65 4.92 -12.84
C PRO A 177 -11.32 3.64 -13.36
N ASP A 178 -12.42 3.76 -14.07
CA ASP A 178 -13.06 2.66 -14.79
C ASP A 178 -12.29 2.39 -16.09
N LEU A 179 -11.12 1.74 -15.96
CA LEU A 179 -10.14 1.54 -17.03
C LEU A 179 -10.70 0.79 -18.23
N ASP A 180 -11.69 -0.07 -18.01
CA ASP A 180 -12.30 -0.88 -19.08
C ASP A 180 -13.18 -0.04 -20.01
N HIS A 181 -13.60 1.16 -19.58
CA HIS A 181 -14.54 2.01 -20.32
C HIS A 181 -14.10 3.47 -20.51
N THR A 182 -13.03 3.93 -19.83
CA THR A 182 -12.58 5.32 -19.92
C THR A 182 -12.04 5.65 -21.32
N ASP A 183 -12.35 6.86 -21.82
CA ASP A 183 -11.87 7.37 -23.10
C ASP A 183 -10.73 8.39 -22.94
N PHE A 184 -10.58 8.98 -21.75
CA PHE A 184 -9.52 9.95 -21.49
C PHE A 184 -8.92 9.70 -20.09
N LEU A 185 -7.70 9.16 -20.04
CA LEU A 185 -7.03 8.84 -18.79
C LEU A 185 -5.84 9.76 -18.55
N VAL A 186 -5.87 10.52 -17.44
CA VAL A 186 -4.73 11.31 -16.97
C VAL A 186 -4.06 10.57 -15.80
N ILE A 187 -2.84 10.15 -15.98
CA ILE A 187 -2.03 9.44 -14.97
C ILE A 187 -1.01 10.44 -14.41
N MET A 188 -1.08 10.73 -13.09
CA MET A 188 -0.21 11.70 -12.41
C MET A 188 0.68 11.03 -11.36
N GLY A 189 1.99 11.22 -11.44
CA GLY A 189 2.96 10.70 -10.46
C GLY A 189 2.84 9.19 -10.22
N ALA A 190 2.46 8.44 -11.25
CA ALA A 190 2.27 6.99 -11.20
C ALA A 190 2.91 6.31 -12.41
N ASN A 191 3.45 5.09 -12.18
CA ASN A 191 4.08 4.30 -13.22
C ASN A 191 3.55 2.84 -13.20
N PRO A 192 2.31 2.60 -13.66
CA PRO A 192 1.68 1.27 -13.65
C PRO A 192 2.48 0.20 -14.40
N TYR A 193 3.25 0.54 -15.42
CA TYR A 193 4.15 -0.40 -16.11
C TYR A 193 5.28 -0.94 -15.22
N ALA A 194 5.55 -0.30 -14.08
CA ALA A 194 6.50 -0.80 -13.08
C ALA A 194 5.83 -1.31 -11.81
N SER A 195 4.77 -0.62 -11.32
CA SER A 195 4.11 -0.91 -10.04
C SER A 195 2.90 -1.84 -10.14
N ASN A 196 2.30 -2.00 -11.31
CA ASN A 196 0.99 -2.63 -11.58
C ASN A 196 -0.21 -1.85 -10.99
N GLY A 197 -0.08 -0.57 -10.74
CA GLY A 197 -1.09 0.26 -10.09
C GLY A 197 -0.93 0.34 -8.56
N SER A 198 -1.75 1.20 -7.93
CA SER A 198 -1.87 1.33 -6.47
C SER A 198 -3.12 2.11 -6.12
N LEU A 199 -3.87 1.74 -5.05
CA LEU A 199 -5.26 2.19 -4.77
C LEU A 199 -6.14 2.18 -6.03
N CYS A 200 -5.88 1.22 -6.89
CA CYS A 200 -6.58 0.91 -8.12
C CYS A 200 -6.18 -0.53 -8.45
N THR A 201 -6.92 -1.47 -7.89
CA THR A 201 -6.66 -2.90 -8.09
C THR A 201 -7.11 -3.29 -9.48
N ALA A 202 -6.13 -3.40 -10.37
CA ALA A 202 -6.31 -3.68 -11.79
C ALA A 202 -5.16 -4.55 -12.29
N PRO A 203 -5.32 -5.88 -12.38
CA PRO A 203 -4.32 -6.71 -13.05
C PRO A 203 -4.19 -6.31 -14.51
N ASP A 204 -2.99 -6.50 -15.03
CA ASP A 204 -2.66 -6.06 -16.41
C ASP A 204 -2.98 -4.59 -16.69
N PHE A 205 -2.60 -3.69 -15.79
CA PHE A 205 -2.77 -2.26 -16.01
C PHE A 205 -2.14 -1.80 -17.34
N PRO A 206 -0.94 -2.27 -17.75
CA PRO A 206 -0.40 -2.02 -19.08
C PRO A 206 -1.35 -2.39 -20.22
N GLY A 207 -1.86 -3.61 -20.24
CA GLY A 207 -2.80 -4.05 -21.28
C GLY A 207 -4.10 -3.23 -21.30
N ARG A 208 -4.56 -2.75 -20.12
CA ARG A 208 -5.72 -1.83 -20.06
C ARG A 208 -5.41 -0.46 -20.64
N ILE A 209 -4.21 0.09 -20.43
CA ILE A 209 -3.76 1.32 -21.11
C ILE A 209 -3.75 1.14 -22.63
N GLU A 210 -3.20 0.03 -23.11
CA GLU A 210 -3.21 -0.31 -24.53
C GLU A 210 -4.64 -0.45 -25.09
N ALA A 211 -5.55 -1.05 -24.31
CA ALA A 211 -6.96 -1.19 -24.71
C ALA A 211 -7.69 0.16 -24.77
N ILE A 212 -7.39 1.13 -23.89
CA ILE A 212 -7.91 2.50 -23.98
C ILE A 212 -7.53 3.11 -25.35
N ARG A 213 -6.25 3.03 -25.72
CA ARG A 213 -5.74 3.57 -26.97
C ARG A 213 -6.30 2.84 -28.21
N ALA A 214 -6.40 1.51 -28.13
CA ALA A 214 -6.93 0.69 -29.21
C ALA A 214 -8.40 1.01 -29.57
N ARG A 215 -9.21 1.48 -28.60
CA ARG A 215 -10.59 1.93 -28.86
C ARG A 215 -10.70 3.43 -29.18
N GLY A 216 -9.56 4.12 -29.41
CA GLY A 216 -9.51 5.53 -29.79
C GLY A 216 -9.49 6.51 -28.63
N GLY A 217 -9.34 6.03 -27.41
CA GLY A 217 -9.15 6.86 -26.21
C GLY A 217 -7.74 7.46 -26.13
N THR A 218 -7.58 8.43 -25.24
CA THR A 218 -6.31 9.17 -25.03
C THR A 218 -5.76 8.91 -23.65
N VAL A 219 -4.45 8.67 -23.55
CA VAL A 219 -3.73 8.51 -22.29
C VAL A 219 -2.70 9.63 -22.16
N VAL A 220 -2.80 10.42 -21.09
CA VAL A 220 -1.86 11.50 -20.75
C VAL A 220 -1.12 11.14 -19.48
N VAL A 221 0.20 11.24 -19.49
CA VAL A 221 1.04 11.02 -18.29
C VAL A 221 1.68 12.33 -17.85
N VAL A 222 1.46 12.69 -16.60
CA VAL A 222 2.06 13.84 -15.91
C VAL A 222 3.08 13.32 -14.92
N ASP A 223 4.37 13.41 -15.26
CA ASP A 223 5.47 12.86 -14.46
C ASP A 223 6.77 13.58 -14.83
N PRO A 224 7.64 13.95 -13.89
CA PRO A 224 8.95 14.57 -14.19
C PRO A 224 9.87 13.63 -14.99
N ARG A 225 9.58 12.34 -14.99
CA ARG A 225 10.32 11.32 -15.73
C ARG A 225 9.48 10.76 -16.88
N ARG A 226 10.13 10.61 -18.02
CA ARG A 226 9.59 9.81 -19.12
C ARG A 226 9.70 8.33 -18.76
N SER A 227 8.87 7.93 -17.80
CA SER A 227 8.77 6.55 -17.33
C SER A 227 8.23 5.65 -18.45
N ARG A 228 8.35 4.33 -18.28
CA ARG A 228 7.78 3.38 -19.25
C ARG A 228 6.28 3.62 -19.49
N THR A 229 5.52 4.04 -18.48
CA THR A 229 4.12 4.45 -18.67
C THR A 229 4.01 5.70 -19.54
N ALA A 230 4.92 6.67 -19.38
CA ALA A 230 4.94 7.88 -20.21
C ALA A 230 5.42 7.63 -21.65
N GLU A 231 6.29 6.64 -21.86
CA GLU A 231 6.72 6.20 -23.20
C GLU A 231 5.57 5.61 -24.00
N GLU A 232 4.65 4.91 -23.34
CA GLU A 232 3.50 4.25 -23.93
C GLU A 232 2.23 5.14 -23.95
N ALA A 233 2.30 6.37 -23.44
CA ALA A 233 1.21 7.32 -23.44
C ALA A 233 1.13 8.12 -24.75
N ASP A 234 -0.03 8.71 -25.06
CA ASP A 234 -0.21 9.59 -26.21
C ASP A 234 0.40 10.98 -25.98
N ARG A 235 0.44 11.42 -24.70
CA ARG A 235 1.04 12.69 -24.30
C ARG A 235 1.82 12.51 -22.99
N TRP A 236 3.03 13.09 -22.90
CA TRP A 236 3.79 13.21 -21.67
C TRP A 236 4.00 14.69 -21.33
N LEU A 237 3.64 15.06 -20.11
CA LEU A 237 3.80 16.39 -19.55
C LEU A 237 4.86 16.35 -18.43
N PRO A 238 6.08 16.85 -18.68
CA PRO A 238 7.18 16.80 -17.73
C PRO A 238 7.04 17.86 -16.63
N ILE A 239 6.08 17.65 -15.72
CA ILE A 239 5.80 18.58 -14.62
C ILE A 239 6.99 18.71 -13.65
N ARG A 240 7.15 19.88 -13.03
CA ARG A 240 8.10 20.06 -11.92
C ARG A 240 7.55 19.34 -10.66
N PRO A 241 8.38 18.54 -9.95
CA PRO A 241 7.94 17.86 -8.74
C PRO A 241 7.39 18.84 -7.70
N GLY A 242 6.30 18.44 -7.02
CA GLY A 242 5.65 19.24 -6.00
C GLY A 242 4.58 20.21 -6.51
N THR A 243 4.41 20.35 -7.82
CA THR A 243 3.48 21.33 -8.40
C THR A 243 2.20 20.72 -8.97
N ASP A 244 1.93 19.47 -8.66
CA ASP A 244 0.76 18.73 -9.12
C ASP A 244 -0.57 19.42 -8.72
N ALA A 245 -0.65 19.91 -7.48
CA ALA A 245 -1.80 20.68 -7.01
C ALA A 245 -2.02 21.97 -7.79
N LEU A 246 -0.94 22.66 -8.17
CA LEU A 246 -1.02 23.88 -8.99
C LEU A 246 -1.59 23.60 -10.39
N LEU A 247 -1.15 22.50 -11.01
CA LEU A 247 -1.68 22.04 -12.32
C LEU A 247 -3.20 21.77 -12.22
N LEU A 248 -3.61 20.99 -11.23
CA LEU A 248 -5.02 20.62 -11.03
C LEU A 248 -5.90 21.85 -10.74
N ALA A 249 -5.43 22.74 -9.88
CA ALA A 249 -6.10 24.01 -9.59
C ALA A 249 -6.27 24.86 -10.87
N ALA A 250 -5.22 24.97 -11.69
CA ALA A 250 -5.25 25.71 -12.94
C ALA A 250 -6.16 25.07 -14.00
N MET A 251 -6.28 23.73 -14.01
CA MET A 251 -7.26 23.06 -14.88
C MET A 251 -8.69 23.46 -14.50
N VAL A 252 -9.04 23.47 -13.19
CA VAL A 252 -10.36 23.89 -12.74
C VAL A 252 -10.61 25.37 -13.08
N THR A 253 -9.64 26.25 -12.87
CA THR A 253 -9.75 27.67 -13.21
C THR A 253 -9.95 27.89 -14.71
N ALA A 254 -9.22 27.15 -15.57
CA ALA A 254 -9.39 27.20 -17.01
C ALA A 254 -10.81 26.79 -17.43
N LEU A 255 -11.35 25.70 -16.87
CA LEU A 255 -12.71 25.25 -17.13
C LEU A 255 -13.77 26.27 -16.66
N ALA A 256 -13.54 26.91 -15.52
CA ALA A 256 -14.43 27.95 -14.99
C ALA A 256 -14.49 29.16 -15.92
N VAL A 257 -13.32 29.65 -16.38
CA VAL A 257 -13.22 30.78 -17.33
C VAL A 257 -13.90 30.45 -18.66
N ASP A 258 -13.78 29.21 -19.13
CA ASP A 258 -14.39 28.75 -20.38
C ASP A 258 -15.89 28.40 -20.25
N GLY A 259 -16.47 28.43 -19.03
CA GLY A 259 -17.85 28.02 -18.78
C GLY A 259 -18.08 26.52 -18.96
N LEU A 260 -17.07 25.69 -18.73
CA LEU A 260 -17.07 24.23 -18.93
C LEU A 260 -17.21 23.43 -17.61
N ILE A 261 -17.49 24.08 -16.48
CA ILE A 261 -17.79 23.39 -15.22
C ILE A 261 -19.13 22.66 -15.35
N ALA A 262 -19.14 21.35 -15.33
CA ALA A 262 -20.32 20.51 -15.55
C ALA A 262 -20.29 19.23 -14.73
N PRO A 263 -20.63 19.24 -13.43
CA PRO A 263 -20.56 18.04 -12.57
C PRO A 263 -21.52 16.92 -12.95
N GLY A 264 -22.51 17.20 -13.82
CA GLY A 264 -23.53 16.26 -14.27
C GLY A 264 -24.71 16.14 -13.30
N ASP A 265 -25.89 15.79 -13.86
CA ASP A 265 -27.16 15.72 -13.13
C ASP A 265 -27.17 14.67 -12.00
N HIS A 266 -26.32 13.64 -12.10
CA HIS A 266 -26.21 12.57 -11.08
C HIS A 266 -25.35 12.96 -9.87
N VAL A 267 -24.48 13.97 -9.99
CA VAL A 267 -23.61 14.49 -8.91
C VAL A 267 -24.17 15.76 -8.32
N ALA A 268 -24.65 16.70 -9.15
CA ALA A 268 -25.06 18.04 -8.75
C ALA A 268 -26.04 18.10 -7.56
N PRO A 269 -27.06 17.22 -7.44
CA PRO A 269 -27.98 17.21 -6.30
C PRO A 269 -27.33 16.85 -4.96
N HIS A 270 -26.15 16.23 -5.00
CA HIS A 270 -25.41 15.74 -3.83
C HIS A 270 -24.15 16.55 -3.55
N LEU A 271 -23.91 17.63 -4.28
CA LEU A 271 -22.68 18.42 -4.22
C LEU A 271 -22.86 19.68 -3.37
N GLN A 272 -21.95 19.90 -2.43
CA GLN A 272 -21.92 21.09 -1.60
C GLN A 272 -20.60 21.84 -1.80
N GLY A 273 -20.65 23.17 -1.92
CA GLY A 273 -19.49 24.05 -1.87
C GLY A 273 -18.73 24.19 -3.18
N LEU A 274 -19.34 23.87 -4.34
CA LEU A 274 -18.66 23.97 -5.64
C LEU A 274 -18.27 25.41 -5.98
N ASP A 275 -19.18 26.36 -5.81
CA ASP A 275 -18.94 27.77 -6.17
C ASP A 275 -17.83 28.38 -5.30
N GLU A 276 -17.79 28.03 -4.01
CA GLU A 276 -16.77 28.47 -3.07
C GLU A 276 -15.38 27.91 -3.44
N VAL A 277 -15.33 26.63 -3.85
CA VAL A 277 -14.07 26.00 -4.29
C VAL A 277 -13.58 26.65 -5.59
N VAL A 278 -14.45 26.82 -6.58
CA VAL A 278 -14.10 27.49 -7.85
C VAL A 278 -13.61 28.93 -7.60
N ALA A 279 -14.29 29.67 -6.73
CA ALA A 279 -13.86 31.03 -6.36
C ALA A 279 -12.49 31.04 -5.66
N ALA A 280 -12.24 30.09 -4.75
CA ALA A 280 -10.95 29.99 -4.05
C ALA A 280 -9.79 29.59 -4.98
N LEU A 281 -10.08 28.85 -6.06
CA LEU A 281 -9.09 28.45 -7.06
C LEU A 281 -8.80 29.55 -8.10
N ALA A 282 -9.56 30.63 -8.19
CA ALA A 282 -9.40 31.69 -9.18
C ALA A 282 -7.97 32.28 -9.30
N PRO A 283 -7.15 32.39 -8.24
CA PRO A 283 -5.77 32.86 -8.35
C PRO A 283 -4.84 31.93 -9.14
N PHE A 284 -5.18 30.64 -9.24
CA PHE A 284 -4.36 29.63 -9.92
C PHE A 284 -4.70 29.55 -11.41
N THR A 285 -4.42 30.62 -12.16
CA THR A 285 -4.63 30.61 -13.61
C THR A 285 -3.53 29.79 -14.31
N PRO A 286 -3.77 29.25 -15.52
CA PRO A 286 -2.72 28.60 -16.30
C PRO A 286 -1.46 29.47 -16.46
N GLU A 287 -1.62 30.79 -16.61
CA GLU A 287 -0.50 31.75 -16.69
C GLU A 287 0.26 31.87 -15.40
N SER A 288 -0.45 31.99 -14.24
CA SER A 288 0.19 32.17 -12.93
C SER A 288 1.01 30.95 -12.52
N VAL A 289 0.57 29.75 -12.87
CA VAL A 289 1.25 28.49 -12.50
C VAL A 289 2.27 28.00 -13.52
N ALA A 290 2.32 28.55 -14.73
CA ALA A 290 3.16 28.05 -15.84
C ALA A 290 4.64 27.98 -15.46
N GLN A 291 5.18 29.04 -14.85
CA GLN A 291 6.58 29.09 -14.41
C GLN A 291 6.86 28.06 -13.30
N ALA A 292 5.96 27.92 -12.34
CA ALA A 292 6.10 26.99 -11.21
C ALA A 292 6.03 25.53 -11.69
N THR A 293 5.06 25.17 -12.53
CA THR A 293 4.87 23.81 -13.05
C THR A 293 5.89 23.43 -14.11
N GLY A 294 6.41 24.44 -14.83
CA GLY A 294 7.25 24.25 -16.02
C GLY A 294 6.48 23.74 -17.22
N LEU A 295 5.15 23.89 -17.23
CA LEU A 295 4.26 23.58 -18.33
C LEU A 295 3.73 24.88 -18.95
N ALA A 296 3.60 24.91 -20.29
CA ALA A 296 3.05 26.08 -20.94
C ALA A 296 1.55 26.27 -20.58
N ALA A 297 1.12 27.51 -20.39
CA ALA A 297 -0.29 27.81 -20.07
C ALA A 297 -1.26 27.23 -21.09
N GLY A 298 -0.87 27.20 -22.38
CA GLY A 298 -1.64 26.58 -23.46
C GLY A 298 -1.80 25.06 -23.33
N GLU A 299 -0.77 24.36 -22.83
CA GLU A 299 -0.82 22.91 -22.58
C GLU A 299 -1.78 22.61 -21.42
N ILE A 300 -1.75 23.41 -20.35
CA ILE A 300 -2.66 23.27 -19.20
C ILE A 300 -4.11 23.45 -19.64
N ARG A 301 -4.41 24.50 -20.45
CA ARG A 301 -5.75 24.70 -21.01
C ARG A 301 -6.18 23.58 -21.93
N SER A 302 -5.30 23.12 -22.81
CA SER A 302 -5.61 22.01 -23.71
C SER A 302 -5.96 20.76 -22.90
N LEU A 303 -5.16 20.41 -21.88
CA LEU A 303 -5.43 19.24 -21.04
C LEU A 303 -6.83 19.33 -20.37
N ALA A 304 -7.16 20.49 -19.80
CA ALA A 304 -8.45 20.71 -19.15
C ALA A 304 -9.63 20.59 -20.13
N ARG A 305 -9.53 21.23 -21.30
CA ARG A 305 -10.57 21.22 -22.35
C ARG A 305 -10.73 19.83 -22.98
N ASP A 306 -9.62 19.16 -23.28
CA ASP A 306 -9.63 17.82 -23.87
C ASP A 306 -10.34 16.82 -22.93
N MET A 307 -10.06 16.91 -21.61
CA MET A 307 -10.71 16.09 -20.61
C MET A 307 -12.21 16.40 -20.47
N ALA A 308 -12.60 17.68 -20.49
CA ALA A 308 -14.00 18.09 -20.40
C ALA A 308 -14.80 17.73 -21.69
N ALA A 309 -14.14 17.67 -22.85
CA ALA A 309 -14.74 17.31 -24.12
C ALA A 309 -14.82 15.81 -24.36
N ALA A 310 -14.06 15.00 -23.62
CA ALA A 310 -14.07 13.56 -23.76
C ALA A 310 -15.42 12.96 -23.37
N ALA A 311 -15.82 11.87 -24.03
CA ALA A 311 -17.07 11.17 -23.71
C ALA A 311 -17.06 10.64 -22.27
N SER A 312 -15.89 10.22 -21.79
CA SER A 312 -15.62 9.87 -20.39
C SER A 312 -14.15 10.08 -20.04
N GLY A 313 -13.83 10.34 -18.78
CA GLY A 313 -12.43 10.53 -18.39
C GLY A 313 -12.19 10.32 -16.91
N SER A 314 -10.92 10.13 -16.53
CA SER A 314 -10.52 10.03 -15.14
C SER A 314 -9.12 10.58 -14.93
N VAL A 315 -8.91 11.26 -13.81
CA VAL A 315 -7.58 11.57 -13.27
C VAL A 315 -7.22 10.52 -12.23
N TYR A 316 -6.09 9.86 -12.44
CA TYR A 316 -5.52 8.87 -11.53
C TYR A 316 -4.15 9.35 -11.02
N GLY A 317 -4.07 9.73 -9.75
CA GLY A 317 -2.83 10.17 -9.10
C GLY A 317 -2.37 9.19 -8.03
N ARG A 318 -1.05 8.92 -7.97
CA ARG A 318 -0.50 8.02 -6.95
C ARG A 318 0.82 8.51 -6.39
N ILE A 319 1.64 7.65 -5.87
CA ILE A 319 2.76 7.90 -4.95
C ILE A 319 3.52 9.23 -5.20
N GLY A 320 3.71 9.62 -6.45
CA GLY A 320 4.30 10.89 -6.83
C GLY A 320 3.43 12.11 -6.47
N THR A 321 2.12 11.94 -6.32
CA THR A 321 1.18 13.00 -5.91
C THR A 321 0.88 12.98 -4.42
N THR A 322 0.88 11.81 -3.78
CA THR A 322 0.60 11.70 -2.34
C THR A 322 1.79 12.04 -1.46
N THR A 323 3.01 11.78 -1.93
CA THR A 323 4.26 12.08 -1.21
C THR A 323 5.00 13.27 -1.80
N THR A 324 4.27 14.15 -2.50
CA THR A 324 4.81 15.33 -3.19
C THR A 324 5.01 16.50 -2.24
N GLY A 325 6.04 17.30 -2.50
CA GLY A 325 6.30 18.50 -1.71
C GLY A 325 7.09 19.57 -2.44
N LEU A 326 6.98 20.80 -1.91
CA LEU A 326 7.73 21.97 -2.31
C LEU A 326 8.61 22.42 -1.14
N GLY A 327 9.92 22.31 -1.30
CA GLY A 327 10.85 22.55 -0.19
C GLY A 327 10.62 21.55 0.94
N ASN A 328 10.23 22.05 2.11
CA ASN A 328 9.97 21.24 3.30
C ASN A 328 8.47 21.03 3.58
N GLU A 329 7.59 21.39 2.66
CA GLU A 329 6.15 21.33 2.85
C GLU A 329 5.52 20.28 1.93
N GLY A 330 4.72 19.38 2.51
CA GLY A 330 3.92 18.39 1.76
C GLY A 330 2.59 18.98 1.30
N PHE A 331 2.16 18.57 0.09
CA PHE A 331 0.91 18.97 -0.55
C PHE A 331 0.09 17.76 -1.04
N GLY A 332 0.36 16.59 -0.49
CA GLY A 332 -0.29 15.34 -0.92
C GLY A 332 -1.80 15.34 -0.73
N THR A 333 -2.30 15.86 0.40
CA THR A 333 -3.74 15.87 0.70
C THR A 333 -4.50 16.83 -0.20
N VAL A 334 -4.01 18.05 -0.38
CA VAL A 334 -4.65 19.02 -1.30
C VAL A 334 -4.58 18.55 -2.76
N THR A 335 -3.48 17.92 -3.17
CA THR A 335 -3.38 17.30 -4.50
C THR A 335 -4.42 16.19 -4.70
N SER A 336 -4.57 15.32 -3.70
CA SER A 336 -5.54 14.22 -3.73
C SER A 336 -6.99 14.72 -3.78
N TRP A 337 -7.29 15.79 -3.03
CA TRP A 337 -8.59 16.45 -3.10
C TRP A 337 -8.85 17.10 -4.46
N LEU A 338 -7.87 17.81 -5.04
CA LEU A 338 -8.01 18.46 -6.34
C LEU A 338 -8.18 17.44 -7.49
N ILE A 339 -7.66 16.22 -7.36
CA ILE A 339 -7.98 15.12 -8.29
C ILE A 339 -9.48 14.83 -8.29
N ASP A 340 -10.11 14.74 -7.11
CA ASP A 340 -11.56 14.56 -7.02
C ASP A 340 -12.32 15.77 -7.56
N VAL A 341 -11.87 16.99 -7.26
CA VAL A 341 -12.46 18.23 -7.81
C VAL A 341 -12.48 18.20 -9.34
N VAL A 342 -11.35 17.87 -9.99
CA VAL A 342 -11.28 17.78 -11.45
C VAL A 342 -12.23 16.71 -12.00
N ASN A 343 -12.27 15.52 -11.39
CA ASN A 343 -13.20 14.47 -11.80
C ASN A 343 -14.68 14.90 -11.65
N ILE A 344 -15.00 15.67 -10.59
CA ILE A 344 -16.33 16.21 -10.34
C ILE A 344 -16.71 17.28 -11.38
N VAL A 345 -15.89 18.33 -11.54
CA VAL A 345 -16.22 19.47 -12.40
C VAL A 345 -16.27 19.14 -13.87
N THR A 346 -15.69 18.01 -14.29
CA THR A 346 -15.75 17.47 -15.65
C THR A 346 -16.86 16.42 -15.83
N GLY A 347 -17.72 16.20 -14.80
CA GLY A 347 -18.81 15.24 -14.85
C GLY A 347 -18.39 13.78 -14.86
N ASN A 348 -17.18 13.48 -14.42
CA ASN A 348 -16.59 12.13 -14.50
C ASN A 348 -16.65 11.35 -13.19
N LEU A 349 -17.11 11.94 -12.07
CA LEU A 349 -17.30 11.19 -10.82
C LEU A 349 -18.51 10.26 -10.93
N ASP A 350 -18.35 9.02 -10.45
CA ASP A 350 -19.40 8.00 -10.28
C ASP A 350 -20.25 7.72 -11.53
N ARG A 351 -19.61 7.70 -12.67
CA ARG A 351 -20.22 7.32 -13.97
C ARG A 351 -19.30 6.33 -14.69
N ARG A 352 -19.91 5.51 -15.56
CA ARG A 352 -19.18 4.57 -16.41
C ARG A 352 -18.11 5.29 -17.23
N GLY A 353 -16.89 4.77 -17.23
CA GLY A 353 -15.72 5.35 -17.88
C GLY A 353 -15.08 6.52 -17.12
N GLY A 354 -15.65 6.93 -16.00
CA GLY A 354 -15.11 7.96 -15.12
C GLY A 354 -14.37 7.39 -13.91
N ALA A 355 -14.38 8.13 -12.81
CA ALA A 355 -13.87 7.71 -11.52
C ALA A 355 -15.02 7.13 -10.67
N MET A 356 -15.02 5.83 -10.43
CA MET A 356 -16.13 5.09 -9.83
C MET A 356 -15.77 4.48 -8.48
N PHE A 357 -16.78 4.11 -7.70
CA PHE A 357 -16.60 3.48 -6.40
C PHE A 357 -16.84 1.97 -6.47
N THR A 358 -15.90 1.19 -5.95
CA THR A 358 -16.03 -0.26 -5.84
C THR A 358 -17.11 -0.66 -4.83
N MET A 359 -17.79 -1.77 -5.09
CA MET A 359 -18.65 -2.49 -4.12
C MET A 359 -17.92 -3.76 -3.66
N PRO A 360 -17.07 -3.69 -2.61
CA PRO A 360 -16.25 -4.85 -2.23
C PRO A 360 -17.10 -5.99 -1.69
N VAL A 361 -16.82 -7.21 -2.13
CA VAL A 361 -17.65 -8.39 -1.83
C VAL A 361 -17.65 -8.73 -0.34
N ALA A 362 -16.52 -8.60 0.35
CA ALA A 362 -16.43 -8.79 1.81
C ALA A 362 -17.00 -7.60 2.62
N GLY A 363 -17.56 -6.61 1.94
CA GLY A 363 -18.12 -5.42 2.57
C GLY A 363 -17.08 -4.37 2.96
N ALA A 364 -17.58 -3.18 3.26
CA ALA A 364 -16.84 -2.02 3.74
C ALA A 364 -17.77 -1.12 4.57
N PRO A 365 -17.26 -0.11 5.29
CA PRO A 365 -18.12 0.88 5.95
C PRO A 365 -19.15 1.55 5.04
N THR A 366 -18.89 1.58 3.74
CA THR A 366 -19.74 2.19 2.71
C THR A 366 -20.77 1.25 2.11
N THR A 367 -20.76 -0.04 2.45
CA THR A 367 -21.71 -1.03 1.93
C THR A 367 -22.91 -1.26 2.85
N ARG A 368 -22.93 -0.64 4.03
CA ARG A 368 -24.01 -0.70 5.01
C ARG A 368 -24.42 0.71 5.45
N GLY A 369 -25.67 0.83 5.92
CA GLY A 369 -26.23 2.11 6.36
C GLY A 369 -26.68 2.99 5.18
N LYS A 370 -27.11 4.20 5.50
CA LYS A 370 -27.67 5.18 4.54
C LYS A 370 -26.77 6.38 4.42
N SER A 371 -26.89 7.14 3.33
CA SER A 371 -26.31 8.46 3.20
C SER A 371 -26.69 9.36 4.38
N GLY A 372 -25.76 10.22 4.85
CA GLY A 372 -25.99 11.12 5.99
C GLY A 372 -25.93 10.44 7.38
N THR A 373 -25.55 9.15 7.48
CA THR A 373 -25.43 8.45 8.77
C THR A 373 -24.00 8.45 9.33
N GLY A 374 -23.05 9.07 8.64
CA GLY A 374 -21.67 9.16 9.08
C GLY A 374 -21.50 10.13 10.27
N LYS A 375 -20.43 9.90 11.04
CA LYS A 375 -20.09 10.70 12.22
C LYS A 375 -19.17 11.88 11.91
N GLY A 376 -18.80 12.07 10.65
CA GLY A 376 -17.72 12.96 10.22
C GLY A 376 -16.33 12.36 10.43
N PHE A 377 -15.35 13.01 9.84
CA PHE A 377 -13.94 12.65 9.96
C PHE A 377 -13.17 13.76 10.66
N ALA A 378 -12.25 13.41 11.53
CA ALA A 378 -11.37 14.33 12.21
C ALA A 378 -9.99 13.71 12.45
N ILE A 379 -8.98 14.53 12.39
CA ILE A 379 -7.59 14.23 12.77
C ILE A 379 -7.28 14.86 14.12
N GLY A 380 -6.14 14.46 14.75
CA GLY A 380 -5.67 15.13 15.96
C GLY A 380 -6.39 14.73 17.24
N ARG A 381 -6.99 13.52 17.30
CA ARG A 381 -7.50 12.94 18.57
C ARG A 381 -6.41 12.62 19.58
N GLY A 382 -5.16 12.61 19.14
CA GLY A 382 -3.93 12.50 19.90
C GLY A 382 -2.80 13.20 19.15
N HIS A 383 -1.70 13.44 19.84
CA HIS A 383 -0.53 14.09 19.28
C HIS A 383 0.75 13.35 19.69
N THR A 384 1.78 13.39 18.84
CA THR A 384 3.12 12.96 19.21
C THR A 384 3.67 13.80 20.34
N VAL A 385 4.50 13.22 21.21
CA VAL A 385 5.12 13.97 22.34
C VAL A 385 6.18 14.94 21.83
N SER A 386 7.01 14.47 20.91
CA SER A 386 8.21 15.21 20.46
C SER A 386 7.88 16.48 19.66
N ARG A 387 6.93 16.43 18.74
CA ARG A 387 6.61 17.53 17.81
C ARG A 387 5.15 17.97 17.82
N GLN A 388 4.30 17.37 18.66
CA GLN A 388 2.86 17.64 18.69
C GLN A 388 2.17 17.44 17.33
N LEU A 389 2.65 16.46 16.54
CA LEU A 389 2.03 16.09 15.27
C LEU A 389 0.72 15.37 15.51
N PRO A 390 -0.33 15.69 14.75
CA PRO A 390 -1.64 15.09 14.95
C PRO A 390 -1.66 13.61 14.57
N GLU A 391 -2.47 12.86 15.27
CA GLU A 391 -2.92 11.52 14.87
C GLU A 391 -3.80 11.62 13.63
N VAL A 392 -3.64 10.69 12.71
CA VAL A 392 -4.45 10.57 11.49
C VAL A 392 -4.89 9.12 11.34
N MET A 393 -6.21 8.87 11.33
CA MET A 393 -6.80 7.53 11.19
C MET A 393 -6.32 6.50 12.24
N GLY A 394 -5.97 6.94 13.45
CA GLY A 394 -5.48 6.06 14.52
C GLY A 394 -3.98 5.81 14.49
N GLU A 395 -3.23 6.51 13.64
CA GLU A 395 -1.79 6.39 13.48
C GLU A 395 -1.08 7.72 13.64
N TYR A 396 0.16 7.68 14.10
CA TYR A 396 1.07 8.82 14.07
C TYR A 396 1.98 8.78 12.83
N PRO A 397 2.50 9.94 12.38
CA PRO A 397 3.44 9.99 11.27
C PRO A 397 4.67 9.12 11.53
N ALA A 398 4.97 8.18 10.63
CA ALA A 398 6.15 7.32 10.74
C ALA A 398 7.47 8.12 10.79
N ALA A 399 7.48 9.32 10.21
CA ALA A 399 8.57 10.28 10.28
C ALA A 399 8.90 10.78 11.70
N ALA A 400 7.98 10.62 12.66
CA ALA A 400 8.22 11.01 14.05
C ALA A 400 8.79 9.87 14.91
N MET A 401 8.85 8.65 14.41
CA MET A 401 9.15 7.44 15.19
C MET A 401 10.48 7.52 15.94
N ALA A 402 11.54 7.96 15.26
CA ALA A 402 12.85 8.12 15.88
C ALA A 402 12.82 9.13 17.05
N GLU A 403 12.11 10.23 16.88
CA GLU A 403 12.01 11.26 17.93
C GLU A 403 11.12 10.82 19.09
N GLU A 404 10.09 10.02 18.83
CA GLU A 404 9.25 9.43 19.87
C GLU A 404 9.99 8.39 20.71
N ILE A 405 11.06 7.79 20.19
CA ILE A 405 11.97 6.93 20.95
C ILE A 405 12.96 7.78 21.75
N THR A 406 13.70 8.69 21.09
CA THR A 406 14.90 9.34 21.65
C THR A 406 14.60 10.65 22.38
N ARG A 407 13.66 11.47 21.90
CA ARG A 407 13.42 12.84 22.40
C ARG A 407 12.24 12.99 23.32
N ALA A 408 11.35 12.01 23.38
CA ALA A 408 10.15 12.07 24.21
C ALA A 408 10.44 11.82 25.72
N GLY A 409 11.69 11.55 26.11
CA GLY A 409 12.13 11.34 27.48
C GLY A 409 11.39 10.18 28.17
N ASP A 410 10.89 10.41 29.40
CA ASP A 410 10.15 9.40 30.16
C ASP A 410 8.82 8.99 29.51
N GLN A 411 8.28 9.85 28.65
CA GLN A 411 7.07 9.57 27.88
C GLN A 411 7.39 8.90 26.53
N GLY A 412 8.65 8.59 26.25
CA GLY A 412 9.10 8.00 24.99
C GLY A 412 8.71 6.53 24.83
N ILE A 413 8.86 6.07 23.61
CA ILE A 413 8.75 4.65 23.29
C ILE A 413 9.95 3.92 23.86
N LYS A 414 9.72 2.86 24.63
CA LYS A 414 10.73 1.98 25.22
C LYS A 414 10.68 0.58 24.65
N VAL A 415 9.51 0.20 24.12
CA VAL A 415 9.28 -1.10 23.49
C VAL A 415 8.77 -0.86 22.06
N MET A 416 9.31 -1.59 21.08
CA MET A 416 8.82 -1.56 19.72
C MET A 416 8.38 -2.96 19.26
N ILE A 417 7.20 -3.03 18.66
CA ILE A 417 6.75 -4.23 17.93
C ILE A 417 6.64 -3.87 16.45
N THR A 418 7.34 -4.61 15.59
CA THR A 418 7.25 -4.45 14.15
C THR A 418 6.62 -5.67 13.51
N VAL A 419 5.70 -5.46 12.54
CA VAL A 419 5.06 -6.53 11.79
C VAL A 419 5.30 -6.31 10.30
N ALA A 420 6.05 -7.22 9.68
CA ALA A 420 6.30 -7.27 8.24
C ALA A 420 6.79 -5.93 7.65
N GLY A 421 7.71 -5.25 8.28
CA GLY A 421 8.19 -3.94 7.85
C GLY A 421 9.68 -3.72 8.03
N ASN A 422 10.27 -2.96 7.10
CA ASN A 422 11.66 -2.50 7.21
C ASN A 422 11.74 -0.96 7.20
N PRO A 423 11.24 -0.28 8.27
CA PRO A 423 11.22 1.18 8.35
C PRO A 423 12.60 1.82 8.26
N VAL A 424 13.68 1.17 8.65
CA VAL A 424 15.05 1.67 8.44
C VAL A 424 15.37 1.91 6.96
N LEU A 425 14.79 1.15 6.04
CA LEU A 425 14.95 1.40 4.60
C LEU A 425 13.78 2.16 3.95
N SER A 426 12.65 2.34 4.66
CA SER A 426 11.42 2.86 4.04
C SER A 426 10.88 4.15 4.64
N THR A 427 11.44 4.65 5.74
CA THR A 427 11.01 5.92 6.36
C THR A 427 12.08 7.00 6.23
N PRO A 428 11.70 8.29 6.24
CA PRO A 428 12.66 9.38 6.08
C PRO A 428 13.66 9.46 7.24
N ASN A 429 14.83 10.04 6.95
CA ASN A 429 15.97 10.17 7.86
C ASN A 429 16.33 8.82 8.51
N SER A 430 16.52 7.83 7.65
CA SER A 430 16.67 6.43 8.07
C SER A 430 17.86 6.17 8.99
N LEU A 431 18.91 6.98 8.93
CA LEU A 431 20.05 6.87 9.88
C LEU A 431 19.62 7.23 11.29
N GLN A 432 18.81 8.27 11.46
CA GLN A 432 18.27 8.65 12.76
C GLN A 432 17.37 7.55 13.35
N LEU A 433 16.56 6.90 12.52
CA LEU A 433 15.72 5.78 12.98
C LEU A 433 16.57 4.56 13.33
N ASP A 434 17.59 4.25 12.54
CA ASP A 434 18.51 3.14 12.81
C ASP A 434 19.21 3.31 14.18
N GLU A 435 19.69 4.52 14.48
CA GLU A 435 20.25 4.86 15.77
C GLU A 435 19.20 4.75 16.90
N ALA A 436 18.01 5.32 16.70
CA ALA A 436 16.94 5.31 17.69
C ALA A 436 16.50 3.89 18.09
N LEU A 437 16.38 2.97 17.13
CA LEU A 437 16.02 1.58 17.42
C LEU A 437 17.04 0.87 18.33
N SER A 438 18.30 1.30 18.34
CA SER A 438 19.33 0.76 19.25
C SER A 438 19.18 1.22 20.71
N GLU A 439 18.37 2.26 20.96
CA GLU A 439 18.10 2.79 22.31
C GLU A 439 16.88 2.14 22.98
N LEU A 440 16.15 1.28 22.26
CA LEU A 440 14.99 0.57 22.83
C LEU A 440 15.41 -0.40 23.95
N GLU A 441 14.57 -0.49 24.97
CA GLU A 441 14.77 -1.45 26.05
C GLU A 441 14.33 -2.86 25.65
N PHE A 442 13.34 -2.98 24.73
CA PHE A 442 12.87 -4.25 24.18
C PHE A 442 12.25 -4.08 22.79
N MET A 443 12.60 -5.00 21.89
CA MET A 443 12.01 -4.99 20.54
C MET A 443 11.63 -6.40 20.09
N VAL A 444 10.40 -6.54 19.57
CA VAL A 444 9.91 -7.78 18.97
C VAL A 444 9.59 -7.51 17.50
N SER A 445 10.03 -8.39 16.60
CA SER A 445 9.72 -8.30 15.18
C SER A 445 9.04 -9.57 14.68
N VAL A 446 7.92 -9.41 13.98
CA VAL A 446 7.29 -10.49 13.21
C VAL A 446 7.72 -10.30 11.77
N ASP A 447 8.72 -11.04 11.31
CA ASP A 447 9.32 -10.86 9.98
C ASP A 447 9.98 -12.15 9.49
N MET A 448 10.09 -12.30 8.18
CA MET A 448 10.70 -13.48 7.54
C MET A 448 12.20 -13.33 7.32
N TYR A 449 12.80 -12.16 7.59
CA TYR A 449 14.22 -11.90 7.37
C TYR A 449 14.86 -11.21 8.59
N LEU A 450 16.14 -11.47 8.77
CA LEU A 450 17.04 -10.67 9.61
C LEU A 450 17.57 -9.51 8.74
N ASN A 451 16.82 -8.42 8.70
CA ASN A 451 17.03 -7.25 7.85
C ASN A 451 17.53 -6.03 8.64
N GLU A 452 17.59 -4.85 8.01
CA GLU A 452 18.12 -3.62 8.60
C GLU A 452 17.33 -3.12 9.81
N THR A 453 16.04 -3.45 9.90
CA THR A 453 15.21 -3.14 11.07
C THR A 453 15.27 -4.25 12.10
N THR A 454 15.06 -5.49 11.69
CA THR A 454 14.93 -6.62 12.61
C THR A 454 16.25 -7.00 13.30
N ARG A 455 17.41 -6.54 12.79
CA ARG A 455 18.70 -6.68 13.48
C ARG A 455 18.76 -6.01 14.87
N HIS A 456 17.84 -5.05 15.12
CA HIS A 456 17.70 -4.41 16.43
C HIS A 456 16.83 -5.22 17.39
N ALA A 457 15.96 -6.10 16.89
CA ALA A 457 15.01 -6.84 17.70
C ALA A 457 15.70 -7.79 18.70
N ASP A 458 15.17 -7.89 19.91
CA ASP A 458 15.54 -8.90 20.90
C ASP A 458 14.94 -10.26 20.54
N VAL A 459 13.73 -10.27 19.93
CA VAL A 459 13.06 -11.48 19.46
C VAL A 459 12.54 -11.27 18.05
N ILE A 460 12.84 -12.22 17.15
CA ILE A 460 12.27 -12.28 15.79
C ILE A 460 11.40 -13.53 15.70
N LEU A 461 10.13 -13.34 15.36
CA LEU A 461 9.14 -14.38 15.15
C LEU A 461 8.92 -14.54 13.64
N PRO A 462 9.36 -15.64 13.01
CA PRO A 462 9.24 -15.82 11.56
C PRO A 462 7.81 -16.10 11.14
N SER A 463 7.21 -15.24 10.30
CA SER A 463 5.94 -15.57 9.66
C SER A 463 6.12 -16.65 8.60
N PRO A 464 5.10 -17.51 8.39
CA PRO A 464 5.07 -18.45 7.27
C PRO A 464 5.22 -17.74 5.93
N SER A 465 5.68 -18.46 4.92
CA SER A 465 5.75 -17.90 3.56
C SER A 465 4.35 -17.66 3.00
N GLN A 466 4.28 -16.82 1.98
CA GLN A 466 3.03 -16.54 1.27
C GLN A 466 2.40 -17.78 0.64
N LEU A 467 3.16 -18.85 0.38
CA LEU A 467 2.64 -20.11 -0.13
C LEU A 467 2.04 -21.02 0.96
N GLN A 468 2.35 -20.74 2.23
CA GLN A 468 1.91 -21.51 3.39
C GLN A 468 0.69 -20.91 4.09
N ARG A 469 0.17 -19.76 3.62
CA ARG A 469 -0.95 -19.04 4.23
C ARG A 469 -2.14 -18.97 3.29
N GLY A 470 -3.35 -18.98 3.85
CA GLY A 470 -4.56 -18.60 3.12
C GLY A 470 -4.51 -17.13 2.71
N HIS A 471 -5.19 -16.76 1.62
CA HIS A 471 -5.18 -15.39 1.12
C HIS A 471 -6.53 -14.95 0.57
N TYR A 472 -6.93 -13.75 0.94
CA TYR A 472 -7.95 -12.91 0.35
C TYR A 472 -7.55 -11.45 0.59
N ASP A 473 -7.61 -10.62 -0.41
CA ASP A 473 -7.16 -9.22 -0.30
C ASP A 473 -8.29 -8.31 0.19
N VAL A 474 -8.58 -8.34 1.50
CA VAL A 474 -9.66 -7.54 2.11
C VAL A 474 -9.43 -6.04 1.94
N ALA A 475 -8.18 -5.59 2.07
CA ALA A 475 -7.85 -4.16 2.05
C ALA A 475 -7.95 -3.56 0.66
N LEU A 476 -7.47 -4.27 -0.36
CA LEU A 476 -7.22 -3.67 -1.67
C LEU A 476 -8.30 -4.01 -2.71
N LEU A 477 -9.06 -5.09 -2.54
CA LEU A 477 -10.26 -5.32 -3.35
C LEU A 477 -11.34 -4.25 -3.15
N GLN A 478 -11.20 -3.39 -2.12
CA GLN A 478 -12.01 -2.19 -1.96
C GLN A 478 -11.74 -1.12 -3.03
N PHE A 479 -10.65 -1.25 -3.77
CA PHE A 479 -10.23 -0.34 -4.84
C PHE A 479 -10.14 -1.06 -6.19
N ALA A 480 -10.81 -2.21 -6.32
CA ALA A 480 -10.83 -2.94 -7.59
C ALA A 480 -11.70 -2.25 -8.63
N ILE A 481 -11.25 -2.26 -9.88
CA ILE A 481 -12.00 -1.71 -11.02
C ILE A 481 -13.20 -2.57 -11.42
N ARG A 482 -13.44 -3.67 -10.68
CA ARG A 482 -14.53 -4.62 -10.89
C ARG A 482 -14.88 -5.29 -9.57
N ASN A 483 -16.13 -5.65 -9.35
CA ASN A 483 -16.53 -6.36 -8.14
C ASN A 483 -16.14 -7.84 -8.29
N VAL A 484 -15.03 -8.24 -7.71
CA VAL A 484 -14.49 -9.60 -7.79
C VAL A 484 -14.11 -10.12 -6.42
N ALA A 485 -14.09 -11.44 -6.26
CA ALA A 485 -13.60 -12.11 -5.06
C ALA A 485 -12.88 -13.40 -5.43
N ASN A 486 -11.76 -13.66 -4.77
CA ASN A 486 -11.02 -14.91 -4.89
C ASN A 486 -10.40 -15.26 -3.53
N TYR A 487 -10.77 -16.40 -2.96
CA TYR A 487 -10.11 -16.95 -1.77
C TYR A 487 -9.15 -18.06 -2.17
N SER A 488 -7.97 -18.05 -1.60
CA SER A 488 -6.92 -19.03 -1.88
C SER A 488 -6.55 -19.75 -0.60
N ASP A 489 -6.71 -21.07 -0.57
CA ASP A 489 -6.16 -21.91 0.48
C ASP A 489 -4.61 -21.91 0.43
N PRO A 490 -3.91 -22.33 1.51
CA PRO A 490 -2.47 -22.55 1.50
C PRO A 490 -2.07 -23.52 0.37
N VAL A 491 -1.01 -23.21 -0.36
CA VAL A 491 -0.45 -24.07 -1.42
C VAL A 491 0.45 -25.15 -0.84
N LEU A 492 1.19 -24.81 0.20
CA LEU A 492 2.09 -25.69 0.93
C LEU A 492 1.67 -25.76 2.39
N PRO A 493 1.90 -26.89 3.08
CA PRO A 493 1.67 -26.97 4.53
C PRO A 493 2.64 -26.05 5.28
N LEU A 494 2.30 -25.73 6.51
CA LEU A 494 3.24 -25.12 7.47
C LEU A 494 4.41 -26.07 7.73
N ASP A 495 5.58 -25.53 8.07
CA ASP A 495 6.70 -26.29 8.56
C ASP A 495 6.35 -26.89 9.94
N ASP A 496 7.04 -27.98 10.34
CA ASP A 496 6.77 -28.64 11.62
C ASP A 496 6.86 -27.64 12.79
N HIS A 497 5.84 -27.64 13.62
CA HIS A 497 5.69 -26.74 14.79
C HIS A 497 5.65 -25.25 14.49
N GLN A 498 5.56 -24.84 13.21
CA GLN A 498 5.41 -23.44 12.84
C GLN A 498 3.97 -22.98 13.04
N PRO A 499 3.69 -21.97 13.88
CA PRO A 499 2.37 -21.35 13.96
C PRO A 499 2.06 -20.58 12.68
N ASP A 500 0.76 -20.48 12.35
CA ASP A 500 0.33 -19.53 11.31
C ASP A 500 0.51 -18.07 11.79
N GLU A 501 0.57 -17.13 10.88
CA GLU A 501 0.76 -15.71 11.19
C GLU A 501 -0.34 -15.16 12.11
N TRP A 502 -1.58 -15.62 11.96
CA TRP A 502 -2.67 -15.20 12.83
C TRP A 502 -2.46 -15.67 14.28
N GLU A 503 -1.92 -16.88 14.47
CA GLU A 503 -1.61 -17.42 15.80
C GLU A 503 -0.50 -16.62 16.48
N ILE A 504 0.52 -16.21 15.70
CA ILE A 504 1.60 -15.35 16.21
C ILE A 504 1.04 -14.02 16.72
N LEU A 505 0.19 -13.36 15.92
CA LEU A 505 -0.39 -12.06 16.27
C LEU A 505 -1.39 -12.15 17.43
N ALA A 506 -2.22 -13.18 17.43
CA ALA A 506 -3.15 -13.48 18.53
C ALA A 506 -2.41 -13.70 19.84
N LYS A 507 -1.36 -14.52 19.82
CA LYS A 507 -0.56 -14.83 21.02
C LYS A 507 0.17 -13.61 21.57
N LEU A 508 0.73 -12.76 20.71
CA LEU A 508 1.29 -11.47 21.14
C LEU A 508 0.25 -10.62 21.88
N GLY A 509 -0.99 -10.57 21.37
CA GLY A 509 -2.09 -9.89 22.04
C GLY A 509 -2.43 -10.51 23.39
N LEU A 510 -2.52 -11.83 23.48
CA LEU A 510 -2.81 -12.54 24.74
C LEU A 510 -1.73 -12.34 25.80
N ILE A 511 -0.45 -12.36 25.39
CA ILE A 511 0.67 -12.04 26.28
C ILE A 511 0.58 -10.60 26.79
N ALA A 512 0.29 -9.63 25.89
CA ALA A 512 0.10 -8.24 26.28
C ALA A 512 -1.09 -8.02 27.22
N ALA A 513 -2.09 -8.89 27.15
CA ALA A 513 -3.23 -8.93 28.09
C ALA A 513 -2.89 -9.63 29.42
N GLY A 514 -1.69 -10.19 29.59
CA GLY A 514 -1.22 -10.83 30.83
C GLY A 514 -1.58 -12.32 30.96
N LEU A 515 -1.96 -12.98 29.86
CA LEU A 515 -2.33 -14.40 29.88
C LEU A 515 -1.15 -15.37 29.78
N GLY A 516 0.08 -14.84 29.62
CA GLY A 516 1.31 -15.64 29.61
C GLY A 516 1.63 -16.37 28.31
N ALA A 517 2.76 -17.09 28.32
CA ALA A 517 3.30 -17.79 27.16
C ALA A 517 2.47 -19.00 26.71
N ASP A 518 1.72 -19.60 27.63
CA ASP A 518 0.94 -20.83 27.35
C ASP A 518 -0.48 -20.53 26.82
N ALA A 519 -0.87 -19.23 26.72
CA ALA A 519 -2.19 -18.84 26.23
C ALA A 519 -2.43 -19.34 24.80
N GLU A 520 -3.58 -19.98 24.58
CA GLU A 520 -3.95 -20.53 23.27
C GLU A 520 -4.48 -19.45 22.32
N PRO A 521 -3.93 -19.28 21.10
CA PRO A 521 -4.37 -18.27 20.13
C PRO A 521 -5.86 -18.33 19.78
N ALA A 522 -6.45 -19.53 19.79
CA ALA A 522 -7.87 -19.75 19.56
C ALA A 522 -8.78 -18.95 20.50
N LEU A 523 -8.32 -18.61 21.70
CA LEU A 523 -9.08 -17.75 22.62
C LEU A 523 -9.30 -16.35 22.03
N ALA A 524 -8.26 -15.77 21.43
CA ALA A 524 -8.37 -14.44 20.81
C ALA A 524 -9.28 -14.48 19.55
N ASP A 525 -9.22 -15.57 18.79
CA ASP A 525 -10.10 -15.81 17.64
C ASP A 525 -11.57 -15.85 18.07
N GLU A 526 -11.88 -16.67 19.06
CA GLU A 526 -13.28 -16.85 19.52
C GLU A 526 -13.85 -15.53 20.08
N VAL A 527 -13.07 -14.78 20.87
CA VAL A 527 -13.50 -13.47 21.38
C VAL A 527 -13.71 -12.49 20.24
N GLY A 528 -12.82 -12.45 19.25
CA GLY A 528 -12.93 -11.61 18.09
C GLY A 528 -14.17 -11.95 17.24
N MET A 529 -14.37 -13.23 16.96
CA MET A 529 -15.52 -13.73 16.19
C MET A 529 -16.86 -13.40 16.85
N ARG A 530 -17.01 -13.72 18.14
CA ARG A 530 -18.21 -13.39 18.89
C ARG A 530 -18.50 -11.89 18.89
N SER A 531 -17.48 -11.06 19.05
CA SER A 531 -17.62 -9.60 19.00
C SER A 531 -18.09 -9.11 17.63
N MET A 532 -17.57 -9.68 16.54
CA MET A 532 -18.00 -9.34 15.17
C MET A 532 -19.45 -9.74 14.93
N VAL A 533 -19.83 -10.96 15.30
CA VAL A 533 -21.20 -11.46 15.15
C VAL A 533 -22.17 -10.63 15.98
N GLN A 534 -21.86 -10.40 17.28
CA GLN A 534 -22.71 -9.63 18.18
C GLN A 534 -22.93 -8.19 17.67
N SER A 535 -21.88 -7.56 17.16
CA SER A 535 -21.98 -6.23 16.53
C SER A 535 -22.93 -6.24 15.33
N SER A 536 -22.84 -7.28 14.49
CA SER A 536 -23.64 -7.37 13.27
C SER A 536 -25.12 -7.74 13.54
N VAL A 537 -25.43 -8.62 14.49
CA VAL A 537 -26.83 -8.92 14.84
C VAL A 537 -27.52 -7.75 15.52
N ASN A 538 -26.76 -6.85 16.13
CA ASN A 538 -27.28 -5.61 16.72
C ASN A 538 -27.41 -4.44 15.72
N ASP A 539 -26.78 -4.53 14.54
CA ASP A 539 -26.80 -3.48 13.53
C ASP A 539 -28.07 -3.58 12.66
N PRO A 540 -28.98 -2.59 12.69
CA PRO A 540 -30.20 -2.58 11.86
C PRO A 540 -29.94 -2.63 10.36
N SER A 541 -28.73 -2.27 9.91
CA SER A 541 -28.35 -2.31 8.50
C SER A 541 -27.74 -3.66 8.07
N SER A 542 -27.53 -4.56 9.02
CA SER A 542 -26.95 -5.87 8.75
C SER A 542 -27.98 -6.85 8.19
N PRO A 543 -27.63 -7.71 7.21
CA PRO A 543 -28.53 -8.74 6.69
C PRO A 543 -28.90 -9.81 7.73
N ILE A 544 -28.18 -9.86 8.85
CA ILE A 544 -28.42 -10.80 9.96
C ILE A 544 -28.97 -10.09 11.22
N HIS A 545 -29.47 -8.86 11.07
CA HIS A 545 -30.02 -8.10 12.20
C HIS A 545 -31.10 -8.90 12.93
N GLY A 546 -31.02 -8.98 14.27
CA GLY A 546 -31.97 -9.66 15.13
C GLY A 546 -31.90 -11.19 15.13
N ARG A 547 -30.96 -11.81 14.40
CA ARG A 547 -30.72 -13.25 14.48
C ARG A 547 -30.02 -13.63 15.78
N ASP A 548 -30.08 -14.89 16.15
CA ASP A 548 -29.36 -15.43 17.29
C ASP A 548 -27.84 -15.48 17.00
N ALA A 549 -27.03 -14.91 17.89
CA ALA A 549 -25.58 -14.82 17.69
C ALA A 549 -24.91 -16.20 17.80
N ASP A 550 -25.35 -17.08 18.69
CA ASP A 550 -24.75 -18.40 18.85
C ASP A 550 -25.10 -19.32 17.66
N GLU A 551 -26.30 -19.17 17.05
CA GLU A 551 -26.66 -19.84 15.79
C GLU A 551 -25.67 -19.41 14.67
N ILE A 552 -25.37 -18.12 14.53
CA ILE A 552 -24.46 -17.60 13.50
C ILE A 552 -23.02 -18.08 13.74
N VAL A 553 -22.53 -18.02 14.99
CA VAL A 553 -21.20 -18.53 15.34
C VAL A 553 -21.07 -20.01 15.03
N SER A 554 -22.10 -20.79 15.38
CA SER A 554 -22.14 -22.25 15.11
C SER A 554 -22.13 -22.55 13.61
N ALA A 555 -22.83 -21.75 12.79
CA ALA A 555 -22.87 -21.91 11.34
C ALA A 555 -21.51 -21.62 10.64
N LEU A 556 -20.61 -20.88 11.30
CA LEU A 556 -19.26 -20.60 10.80
C LEU A 556 -18.26 -21.73 11.07
N GLY A 557 -18.67 -22.76 11.83
CA GLY A 557 -17.82 -23.88 12.22
C GLY A 557 -16.85 -23.56 13.37
N ASP A 558 -16.12 -24.59 13.82
CA ASP A 558 -15.28 -24.53 15.01
C ASP A 558 -13.80 -24.32 14.70
N GLU A 559 -13.37 -24.37 13.43
CA GLU A 559 -11.97 -24.18 13.04
C GLU A 559 -11.58 -22.70 13.17
N PRO A 560 -10.70 -22.36 14.13
CA PRO A 560 -10.31 -20.96 14.33
C PRO A 560 -9.44 -20.46 13.19
N GLY A 561 -9.42 -19.14 12.99
CA GLY A 561 -8.50 -18.49 12.05
C GLY A 561 -9.17 -17.59 11.02
N PRO A 562 -8.35 -17.02 10.13
CA PRO A 562 -8.77 -15.95 9.23
C PRO A 562 -9.85 -16.34 8.22
N ALA A 563 -9.92 -17.61 7.81
CA ALA A 563 -10.95 -18.10 6.88
C ALA A 563 -12.35 -18.00 7.47
N ARG A 564 -12.52 -18.32 8.77
CA ARG A 564 -13.78 -18.21 9.51
C ARG A 564 -14.27 -16.76 9.60
N MET A 565 -13.35 -15.83 9.93
CA MET A 565 -13.69 -14.40 9.98
C MET A 565 -14.01 -13.87 8.59
N LEU A 566 -13.28 -14.28 7.55
CA LEU A 566 -13.56 -13.92 6.17
C LEU A 566 -14.92 -14.43 5.73
N ASP A 567 -15.28 -15.69 6.07
CA ASP A 567 -16.59 -16.24 5.71
C ASP A 567 -17.73 -15.42 6.31
N PHE A 568 -17.61 -15.00 7.57
CA PHE A 568 -18.54 -14.06 8.17
C PHE A 568 -18.65 -12.74 7.38
N MET A 569 -17.51 -12.15 6.98
CA MET A 569 -17.49 -10.90 6.21
C MET A 569 -18.15 -11.08 4.84
N LEU A 570 -17.83 -12.16 4.12
CA LEU A 570 -18.43 -12.47 2.81
C LEU A 570 -19.93 -12.68 2.93
N GLN A 571 -20.38 -13.53 3.85
CA GLN A 571 -21.79 -13.84 4.03
C GLN A 571 -22.63 -12.63 4.47
N THR A 572 -22.03 -11.67 5.18
CA THR A 572 -22.69 -10.43 5.58
C THR A 572 -22.39 -9.25 4.66
N GLY A 573 -21.60 -9.44 3.60
CA GLY A 573 -21.28 -8.46 2.59
C GLY A 573 -22.43 -8.19 1.60
N PRO A 574 -22.27 -7.22 0.69
CA PRO A 574 -23.33 -6.81 -0.23
C PRO A 574 -23.78 -7.89 -1.21
N PHE A 575 -22.95 -8.88 -1.49
CA PHE A 575 -23.24 -10.04 -2.36
C PHE A 575 -23.37 -11.34 -1.54
N GLY A 576 -23.51 -11.25 -0.22
CA GLY A 576 -23.35 -12.36 0.70
C GLY A 576 -24.48 -13.39 0.69
N ALA A 577 -24.15 -14.60 1.15
CA ALA A 577 -25.10 -15.69 1.33
C ALA A 577 -26.08 -15.46 2.51
N ALA A 578 -25.79 -14.51 3.39
CA ALA A 578 -26.60 -14.13 4.54
C ALA A 578 -27.07 -15.34 5.38
N PHE A 579 -26.17 -16.32 5.55
CA PHE A 579 -26.43 -17.57 6.28
C PHE A 579 -27.70 -18.29 5.80
N GLY A 580 -27.78 -18.50 4.48
CA GLY A 580 -28.84 -19.25 3.80
C GLY A 580 -30.02 -18.41 3.29
N ALA A 581 -30.08 -17.10 3.60
CA ALA A 581 -31.11 -16.22 3.04
C ALA A 581 -30.91 -15.96 1.54
N ASN A 582 -29.66 -16.05 1.05
CA ASN A 582 -29.28 -15.97 -0.36
C ASN A 582 -28.36 -17.17 -0.69
N PRO A 583 -28.89 -18.32 -1.12
CA PRO A 583 -28.09 -19.53 -1.30
C PRO A 583 -26.96 -19.43 -2.32
N ASP A 584 -27.08 -18.56 -3.33
CA ASP A 584 -26.08 -18.32 -4.37
C ASP A 584 -25.11 -17.17 -4.02
N GLY A 585 -25.22 -16.65 -2.79
CA GLY A 585 -24.41 -15.52 -2.32
C GLY A 585 -22.99 -15.89 -1.95
N ALA A 586 -22.16 -14.85 -1.79
CA ALA A 586 -20.77 -14.99 -1.44
C ALA A 586 -20.56 -15.65 -0.07
N SER A 587 -19.65 -16.63 -0.05
CA SER A 587 -19.13 -17.33 1.12
C SER A 587 -17.75 -17.89 0.79
N VAL A 588 -16.97 -18.29 1.80
CA VAL A 588 -15.69 -18.98 1.56
C VAL A 588 -15.92 -20.30 0.80
N ALA A 589 -17.02 -21.00 1.07
CA ALA A 589 -17.38 -22.22 0.36
C ALA A 589 -17.59 -21.98 -1.15
N LEU A 590 -18.30 -20.92 -1.52
CA LEU A 590 -18.47 -20.52 -2.93
C LEU A 590 -17.13 -20.22 -3.58
N LEU A 591 -16.26 -19.47 -2.91
CA LEU A 591 -14.96 -19.10 -3.48
C LEU A 591 -14.01 -20.32 -3.63
N ARG A 592 -14.03 -21.26 -2.67
CA ARG A 592 -13.29 -22.54 -2.79
C ARG A 592 -13.78 -23.40 -3.98
N ALA A 593 -15.08 -23.38 -4.24
CA ALA A 593 -15.64 -24.09 -5.39
C ALA A 593 -15.30 -23.42 -6.73
N ASN A 594 -14.82 -22.16 -6.70
CA ASN A 594 -14.45 -21.37 -7.88
C ASN A 594 -12.99 -20.88 -7.75
N PRO A 595 -11.99 -21.75 -7.91
CA PRO A 595 -10.60 -21.42 -7.63
C PRO A 595 -9.98 -20.37 -8.57
N HIS A 596 -10.66 -20.03 -9.67
CA HIS A 596 -10.30 -18.97 -10.61
C HIS A 596 -10.94 -17.61 -10.27
N GLY A 597 -11.61 -17.52 -9.10
CA GLY A 597 -12.34 -16.34 -8.65
C GLY A 597 -13.79 -16.28 -9.14
N VAL A 598 -14.53 -15.37 -8.54
CA VAL A 598 -15.94 -15.06 -8.88
C VAL A 598 -16.06 -13.60 -9.27
N ASP A 599 -16.68 -13.36 -10.41
CA ASP A 599 -16.98 -12.02 -10.93
C ASP A 599 -18.43 -11.64 -10.60
N PHE A 600 -18.59 -10.67 -9.71
CA PHE A 600 -19.90 -10.09 -9.31
C PHE A 600 -20.30 -8.90 -10.20
N GLY A 601 -19.54 -8.58 -11.23
CA GLY A 601 -19.89 -7.61 -12.26
C GLY A 601 -19.09 -6.31 -12.24
N ALA A 602 -19.35 -5.49 -13.26
CA ALA A 602 -18.73 -4.19 -13.43
C ALA A 602 -19.17 -3.21 -12.33
N LEU A 603 -18.36 -2.15 -12.11
CA LEU A 603 -18.71 -1.06 -11.20
C LEU A 603 -20.03 -0.41 -11.66
N GLN A 604 -20.84 -0.04 -10.67
CA GLN A 604 -22.09 0.67 -10.86
C GLN A 604 -22.02 2.02 -10.14
N ALA A 605 -22.81 2.99 -10.57
CA ALA A 605 -22.95 4.27 -9.86
C ALA A 605 -23.48 4.02 -8.43
N ARG A 606 -22.88 4.71 -7.45
CA ARG A 606 -23.16 4.51 -6.01
C ARG A 606 -23.60 5.76 -5.27
N LEU A 607 -23.71 6.89 -5.94
CA LEU A 607 -24.28 8.09 -5.34
C LEU A 607 -25.82 7.96 -5.24
N PRO A 608 -26.43 8.37 -4.12
CA PRO A 608 -25.81 8.92 -2.91
C PRO A 608 -25.39 7.87 -1.86
N GLU A 609 -25.58 6.57 -2.11
CA GLU A 609 -25.44 5.49 -1.09
C GLU A 609 -24.02 5.38 -0.54
N ILE A 610 -22.99 5.81 -1.31
CA ILE A 610 -21.59 5.77 -0.88
C ILE A 610 -21.29 6.81 0.21
N LEU A 611 -22.05 7.91 0.30
CA LEU A 611 -21.75 9.04 1.15
C LEU A 611 -21.94 8.73 2.64
N ARG A 612 -20.93 9.00 3.43
CA ARG A 612 -20.91 8.87 4.90
C ARG A 612 -20.56 10.18 5.60
N THR A 613 -20.65 11.29 4.90
CA THR A 613 -20.62 12.62 5.51
C THR A 613 -21.85 12.82 6.41
N PRO A 614 -21.78 13.62 7.46
CA PRO A 614 -22.96 13.94 8.29
C PRO A 614 -24.07 14.63 7.50
N SER A 615 -23.71 15.44 6.52
CA SER A 615 -24.65 16.12 5.62
C SER A 615 -25.36 15.19 4.63
N GLY A 616 -24.77 14.01 4.34
CA GLY A 616 -25.21 13.13 3.26
C GLY A 616 -24.88 13.65 1.86
N THR A 617 -24.01 14.68 1.77
CA THR A 617 -23.54 15.28 0.53
C THR A 617 -22.03 15.09 0.33
N ILE A 618 -21.56 15.38 -0.86
CA ILE A 618 -20.13 15.54 -1.16
C ILE A 618 -19.70 16.90 -0.59
N GLU A 619 -18.91 16.90 0.49
CA GLU A 619 -18.46 18.14 1.19
C GLU A 619 -17.18 18.67 0.51
N LEU A 620 -17.33 19.35 -0.64
CA LEU A 620 -16.19 19.77 -1.45
C LEU A 620 -15.41 20.91 -0.81
N ASN A 621 -16.11 21.86 -0.15
CA ASN A 621 -15.55 23.04 0.50
C ASN A 621 -15.19 22.82 1.98
N HIS A 622 -14.78 21.59 2.35
CA HIS A 622 -14.44 21.31 3.75
C HIS A 622 -13.38 22.31 4.26
N PRO A 623 -13.59 22.98 5.42
CA PRO A 623 -12.75 24.12 5.87
C PRO A 623 -11.26 23.82 5.95
N ILE A 624 -10.87 22.59 6.34
CA ILE A 624 -9.47 22.17 6.44
C ILE A 624 -8.80 22.12 5.05
N LEU A 625 -9.50 21.61 4.05
CA LEU A 625 -8.99 21.53 2.68
C LEU A 625 -8.92 22.94 2.05
N MET A 626 -9.94 23.78 2.29
CA MET A 626 -9.96 25.16 1.82
C MET A 626 -8.83 26.00 2.43
N ALA A 627 -8.53 25.81 3.72
CA ALA A 627 -7.44 26.50 4.40
C ALA A 627 -6.06 26.15 3.81
N ASP A 628 -5.90 24.91 3.31
CA ASP A 628 -4.63 24.44 2.73
C ASP A 628 -4.32 25.11 1.38
N LEU A 629 -5.32 25.65 0.67
CA LEU A 629 -5.11 26.45 -0.55
C LEU A 629 -4.32 27.75 -0.29
N VAL A 630 -4.44 28.33 0.89
CA VAL A 630 -3.66 29.52 1.26
C VAL A 630 -2.17 29.17 1.34
N ARG A 631 -1.84 28.01 1.90
CA ARG A 631 -0.47 27.50 1.97
C ARG A 631 0.06 27.17 0.58
N LEU A 632 -0.76 26.52 -0.26
CA LEU A 632 -0.41 26.21 -1.66
C LEU A 632 -0.12 27.48 -2.47
N HIS A 633 -0.94 28.53 -2.29
CA HIS A 633 -0.75 29.81 -2.98
C HIS A 633 0.55 30.49 -2.56
N ALA A 634 0.86 30.48 -1.25
CA ALA A 634 2.11 31.04 -0.73
C ALA A 634 3.36 30.31 -1.24
N ALA A 635 3.25 28.99 -1.51
CA ALA A 635 4.36 28.19 -2.01
C ALA A 635 4.60 28.35 -3.54
N MET A 636 3.69 28.97 -4.29
CA MET A 636 3.73 29.05 -5.75
C MET A 636 4.99 29.78 -6.25
N ASP A 637 5.36 30.91 -5.64
CA ASP A 637 6.54 31.69 -6.04
C ASP A 637 7.84 30.94 -5.76
N ALA A 638 7.90 30.22 -4.63
CA ALA A 638 9.05 29.37 -4.28
C ALA A 638 9.24 28.23 -5.28
N ALA A 639 8.15 27.67 -5.79
CA ALA A 639 8.17 26.60 -6.79
C ALA A 639 8.85 27.00 -8.10
N ALA A 640 8.73 28.26 -8.51
CA ALA A 640 9.36 28.78 -9.74
C ALA A 640 10.89 28.79 -9.68
N HIS A 641 11.47 28.79 -8.49
CA HIS A 641 12.93 28.96 -8.23
C HIS A 641 13.53 27.76 -7.49
N GLN A 642 12.93 26.58 -7.60
CA GLN A 642 13.43 25.38 -6.92
C GLN A 642 14.88 25.03 -7.32
N PRO A 643 15.72 24.59 -6.35
CA PRO A 643 17.00 23.95 -6.64
C PRO A 643 16.79 22.60 -7.36
N LEU A 644 17.89 21.91 -7.64
CA LEU A 644 17.85 20.52 -8.08
C LEU A 644 17.11 19.67 -7.04
N VAL A 645 16.16 18.85 -7.49
CA VAL A 645 15.33 18.03 -6.59
C VAL A 645 15.41 16.55 -6.93
N LEU A 646 15.34 15.73 -5.87
CA LEU A 646 15.30 14.28 -5.97
C LEU A 646 13.84 13.79 -5.98
N VAL A 647 13.55 12.83 -6.87
CA VAL A 647 12.33 12.03 -6.87
C VAL A 647 12.65 10.55 -6.77
N GLY A 648 11.81 9.80 -6.07
CA GLY A 648 11.87 8.36 -6.00
C GLY A 648 11.47 7.69 -7.33
N ARG A 649 11.89 6.44 -7.54
CA ARG A 649 11.36 5.62 -8.64
C ARG A 649 11.12 4.18 -8.21
N ARG A 650 10.08 3.57 -8.80
CA ARG A 650 9.80 2.14 -8.68
C ARG A 650 10.47 1.38 -9.81
N HIS A 651 10.78 0.11 -9.56
CA HIS A 651 11.33 -0.80 -10.55
C HIS A 651 10.48 -2.07 -10.64
N LEU A 652 10.20 -2.54 -11.87
CA LEU A 652 9.33 -3.71 -12.11
C LEU A 652 9.77 -4.98 -11.37
N ARG A 653 11.08 -5.17 -11.18
CA ARG A 653 11.66 -6.33 -10.49
C ARG A 653 11.94 -6.11 -9.01
N SER A 654 11.41 -5.03 -8.42
CA SER A 654 11.58 -4.69 -7.01
C SER A 654 10.22 -4.62 -6.32
N ASN A 655 10.16 -5.09 -5.08
CA ASN A 655 8.98 -4.91 -4.22
C ASN A 655 9.45 -4.37 -2.86
N ASN A 656 9.47 -3.05 -2.75
CA ASN A 656 10.11 -2.35 -1.63
C ASN A 656 11.55 -2.88 -1.41
N SER A 657 11.93 -3.25 -0.17
CA SER A 657 13.25 -3.80 0.14
C SER A 657 13.31 -5.34 0.19
N TRP A 658 12.21 -6.02 0.43
CA TRP A 658 12.19 -7.41 0.89
C TRP A 658 12.37 -8.48 -0.19
N MET A 659 12.22 -8.15 -1.48
CA MET A 659 12.47 -9.09 -2.59
C MET A 659 13.84 -8.91 -3.26
N HIS A 660 14.71 -8.05 -2.74
CA HIS A 660 16.05 -7.85 -3.30
C HIS A 660 16.99 -9.05 -3.01
N ASN A 661 16.62 -9.95 -2.09
CA ASN A 661 17.37 -11.18 -1.85
C ASN A 661 17.09 -12.28 -2.90
N ILE A 662 16.21 -12.02 -3.87
CA ILE A 662 15.86 -13.01 -4.92
C ILE A 662 16.76 -12.77 -6.15
N GLU A 663 17.76 -13.63 -6.35
CA GLU A 663 18.79 -13.53 -7.39
C GLU A 663 18.22 -13.23 -8.78
N VAL A 664 17.17 -13.94 -9.19
CA VAL A 664 16.57 -13.79 -10.52
C VAL A 664 15.97 -12.39 -10.74
N LEU A 665 15.57 -11.69 -9.68
CA LEU A 665 15.04 -10.33 -9.75
C LEU A 665 16.15 -9.29 -9.83
N VAL A 666 17.27 -9.47 -9.13
CA VAL A 666 18.33 -8.46 -9.01
C VAL A 666 19.50 -8.69 -9.96
N LYS A 667 19.62 -9.85 -10.61
CA LYS A 667 20.70 -10.15 -11.57
C LYS A 667 20.74 -9.18 -12.74
N GLY A 668 21.92 -9.06 -13.37
CA GLY A 668 22.17 -8.20 -14.53
C GLY A 668 22.75 -6.85 -14.13
N LYS A 669 22.50 -5.81 -14.90
CA LYS A 669 23.04 -4.45 -14.66
C LYS A 669 22.59 -3.93 -13.28
N PRO A 670 23.47 -3.22 -12.57
CA PRO A 670 23.07 -2.46 -11.37
C PRO A 670 21.89 -1.55 -11.68
N ARG A 671 20.90 -1.51 -10.78
CA ARG A 671 19.67 -0.72 -10.98
C ARG A 671 19.52 0.42 -10.00
N CYS A 672 20.34 0.42 -8.95
CA CYS A 672 20.40 1.53 -8.01
C CYS A 672 21.37 2.58 -8.53
N THR A 673 20.90 3.37 -9.50
CA THR A 673 21.63 4.43 -10.17
C THR A 673 20.95 5.77 -9.95
N LEU A 674 21.70 6.85 -9.91
CA LEU A 674 21.19 8.22 -9.93
C LEU A 674 20.96 8.64 -11.38
N HIS A 675 19.69 8.75 -11.80
CA HIS A 675 19.36 9.33 -13.10
C HIS A 675 19.59 10.83 -13.09
N VAL A 676 20.33 11.33 -14.09
CA VAL A 676 20.65 12.75 -14.27
C VAL A 676 20.44 13.14 -15.72
N HIS A 677 19.77 14.29 -15.96
CA HIS A 677 19.60 14.80 -17.33
C HIS A 677 20.97 15.20 -17.94
N PRO A 678 21.22 15.01 -19.26
CA PRO A 678 22.49 15.37 -19.91
C PRO A 678 22.92 16.81 -19.65
N ASP A 679 22.02 17.79 -19.67
CA ASP A 679 22.35 19.20 -19.41
C ASP A 679 22.79 19.42 -17.95
N ASP A 680 22.16 18.76 -17.00
CA ASP A 680 22.54 18.81 -15.58
C ASP A 680 23.90 18.09 -15.37
N ALA A 681 24.11 16.95 -16.02
CA ALA A 681 25.35 16.20 -15.95
C ALA A 681 26.52 17.07 -16.48
N ALA A 682 26.34 17.73 -17.63
CA ALA A 682 27.33 18.64 -18.19
C ALA A 682 27.63 19.83 -17.25
N ARG A 683 26.58 20.47 -16.71
CA ARG A 683 26.68 21.59 -15.78
C ARG A 683 27.38 21.23 -14.47
N LEU A 684 27.17 20.00 -13.98
CA LEU A 684 27.70 19.49 -12.69
C LEU A 684 29.05 18.74 -12.89
N GLY A 685 29.54 18.58 -14.12
CA GLY A 685 30.75 17.83 -14.42
C GLY A 685 30.65 16.34 -14.12
N LEU A 686 29.44 15.75 -14.26
CA LEU A 686 29.19 14.33 -14.05
C LEU A 686 29.32 13.54 -15.34
N SER A 687 29.82 12.32 -15.26
CA SER A 687 29.92 11.40 -16.38
C SER A 687 29.07 10.15 -16.13
N ASP A 688 28.56 9.57 -17.22
CA ASP A 688 27.83 8.28 -17.17
C ASP A 688 28.74 7.19 -16.61
N GLY A 689 28.22 6.38 -15.67
CA GLY A 689 28.97 5.37 -14.94
C GLY A 689 29.90 5.91 -13.84
N GLY A 690 30.06 7.24 -13.70
CA GLY A 690 30.77 7.87 -12.59
C GLY A 690 30.03 7.77 -11.27
N VAL A 691 30.61 8.36 -10.22
CA VAL A 691 29.97 8.43 -8.88
C VAL A 691 29.68 9.89 -8.55
N ALA A 692 28.49 10.15 -8.05
CA ALA A 692 28.08 11.44 -7.55
C ALA A 692 27.71 11.37 -6.07
N ARG A 693 28.14 12.37 -5.32
CA ARG A 693 27.69 12.62 -3.95
C ARG A 693 26.43 13.46 -3.99
N VAL A 694 25.36 12.92 -3.44
CA VAL A 694 24.06 13.58 -3.31
C VAL A 694 23.88 13.95 -1.85
N THR A 695 23.65 15.22 -1.57
CA THR A 695 23.48 15.77 -0.21
C THR A 695 22.14 16.47 -0.11
N SER A 696 21.38 16.15 0.92
CA SER A 696 20.19 16.88 1.35
C SER A 696 20.43 17.60 2.68
N ARG A 697 19.42 18.25 3.23
CA ARG A 697 19.49 18.86 4.56
C ARG A 697 19.84 17.87 5.68
N VAL A 698 19.46 16.60 5.55
CA VAL A 698 19.55 15.60 6.64
C VAL A 698 20.56 14.49 6.39
N GLY A 699 21.04 14.32 5.17
CA GLY A 699 21.95 13.21 4.90
C GLY A 699 22.68 13.30 3.56
N THR A 700 23.60 12.37 3.35
CA THR A 700 24.45 12.28 2.15
C THR A 700 24.60 10.84 1.71
N VAL A 701 24.54 10.59 0.40
CA VAL A 701 24.80 9.28 -0.21
C VAL A 701 25.69 9.43 -1.45
N ASP A 702 26.53 8.44 -1.73
CA ASP A 702 27.31 8.35 -2.95
C ASP A 702 26.65 7.33 -3.89
N ALA A 703 26.24 7.74 -5.10
CA ALA A 703 25.48 6.91 -6.03
C ALA A 703 26.14 6.87 -7.42
N ALA A 704 26.06 5.72 -8.08
CA ALA A 704 26.49 5.59 -9.48
C ALA A 704 25.58 6.43 -10.38
N VAL A 705 26.15 7.21 -11.29
CA VAL A 705 25.44 8.11 -12.20
C VAL A 705 25.00 7.35 -13.45
N GLU A 706 23.76 7.58 -13.86
CA GLU A 706 23.22 7.18 -15.16
C GLU A 706 22.69 8.43 -15.86
N VAL A 707 23.38 8.85 -16.93
CA VAL A 707 22.99 10.01 -17.72
C VAL A 707 21.88 9.61 -18.70
N THR A 708 20.73 10.27 -18.59
CA THR A 708 19.56 9.93 -19.39
C THR A 708 18.66 11.14 -19.66
N ASP A 709 18.12 11.25 -20.86
CA ASP A 709 17.12 12.24 -21.27
C ASP A 709 15.68 11.86 -20.85
N SER A 710 15.51 10.71 -20.21
CA SER A 710 14.23 10.25 -19.69
C SER A 710 13.79 10.95 -18.39
N ILE A 711 14.50 11.98 -17.96
CA ILE A 711 14.16 12.83 -16.82
C ILE A 711 14.30 14.29 -17.22
N ARG A 712 13.41 15.16 -16.71
CA ARG A 712 13.50 16.59 -17.03
C ARG A 712 14.74 17.23 -16.38
N PRO A 713 15.31 18.33 -16.98
CA PRO A 713 16.34 19.13 -16.33
C PRO A 713 15.87 19.67 -14.96
N GLY A 714 16.81 19.75 -14.00
CA GLY A 714 16.53 20.20 -12.63
C GLY A 714 15.97 19.11 -11.72
N VAL A 715 15.85 17.86 -12.19
CA VAL A 715 15.37 16.72 -11.41
C VAL A 715 16.33 15.55 -11.51
N VAL A 716 16.58 14.89 -10.40
CA VAL A 716 17.32 13.62 -10.34
C VAL A 716 16.50 12.52 -9.71
N SER A 717 16.82 11.26 -9.96
CA SER A 717 16.02 10.15 -9.43
C SER A 717 16.86 9.00 -8.91
N LEU A 718 16.52 8.52 -7.70
CA LEU A 718 17.02 7.28 -7.10
C LEU A 718 15.89 6.26 -6.91
N PRO A 719 16.17 4.95 -7.02
CA PRO A 719 15.17 3.93 -6.76
C PRO A 719 14.93 3.74 -5.26
N HIS A 720 13.69 3.43 -4.91
CA HIS A 720 13.27 3.10 -3.55
C HIS A 720 13.65 1.66 -3.17
N GLY A 721 13.90 1.42 -1.86
CA GLY A 721 14.02 0.10 -1.26
C GLY A 721 15.43 -0.50 -1.26
N TRP A 722 16.45 0.24 -1.69
CA TRP A 722 17.85 -0.14 -1.66
C TRP A 722 18.56 0.38 -0.40
N GLY A 723 19.80 -0.05 -0.18
CA GLY A 723 20.62 0.30 0.98
C GLY A 723 20.91 -0.88 1.90
N HIS A 724 20.98 -2.08 1.32
CA HIS A 724 21.28 -3.32 2.01
C HIS A 724 22.74 -3.47 2.46
N GLY A 725 23.05 -4.54 3.17
CA GLY A 725 24.42 -4.89 3.55
C GLY A 725 24.88 -4.27 4.85
N GLN A 726 23.95 -3.82 5.70
CA GLN A 726 24.28 -3.35 7.04
C GLN A 726 24.80 -4.51 7.91
N PRO A 727 25.78 -4.25 8.80
CA PRO A 727 26.27 -5.27 9.75
C PRO A 727 25.13 -5.88 10.57
N GLY A 728 25.14 -7.20 10.75
CA GLY A 728 24.13 -7.92 11.54
C GLY A 728 22.88 -8.34 10.74
N THR A 729 22.80 -8.06 9.43
CA THR A 729 21.74 -8.57 8.56
C THR A 729 22.10 -9.94 7.95
N ARG A 730 21.09 -10.72 7.55
CA ARG A 730 21.24 -12.01 6.88
C ARG A 730 20.42 -12.02 5.59
N MET A 731 20.86 -11.24 4.59
CA MET A 731 20.28 -11.14 3.25
C MET A 731 21.44 -11.07 2.26
N ARG A 732 22.05 -12.22 1.92
CA ARG A 732 23.32 -12.30 1.18
C ARG A 732 23.26 -11.71 -0.21
N VAL A 733 22.26 -12.08 -0.99
CA VAL A 733 22.08 -11.59 -2.37
C VAL A 733 21.80 -10.10 -2.40
N ALA A 734 20.99 -9.60 -1.46
CA ALA A 734 20.72 -8.17 -1.34
C ALA A 734 21.98 -7.39 -0.94
N ALA A 735 22.80 -7.93 -0.03
CA ALA A 735 24.06 -7.31 0.41
C ALA A 735 25.09 -7.20 -0.71
N GLU A 736 25.20 -8.22 -1.59
CA GLU A 736 26.08 -8.19 -2.77
C GLU A 736 25.68 -7.08 -3.77
N ARG A 737 24.45 -6.62 -3.70
CA ARG A 737 23.87 -5.59 -4.59
C ARG A 737 23.24 -4.47 -3.79
N ALA A 738 23.89 -4.08 -2.71
CA ALA A 738 23.35 -3.21 -1.66
C ALA A 738 22.66 -1.94 -2.18
N GLY A 739 23.26 -1.26 -3.17
CA GLY A 739 22.80 0.05 -3.61
C GLY A 739 22.91 1.10 -2.51
N VAL A 740 22.10 2.17 -2.63
CA VAL A 740 22.05 3.25 -1.64
C VAL A 740 20.62 3.48 -1.18
N ASN A 741 20.45 3.80 0.11
CA ASN A 741 19.14 4.12 0.68
C ASN A 741 18.78 5.58 0.41
N SER A 742 17.81 5.81 -0.48
CA SER A 742 17.31 7.15 -0.79
C SER A 742 16.65 7.87 0.39
N ASN A 743 16.18 7.13 1.40
CA ASN A 743 15.53 7.71 2.58
C ASN A 743 16.53 8.33 3.58
N ILE A 744 17.83 8.13 3.41
CA ILE A 744 18.87 8.93 4.08
C ILE A 744 18.76 10.41 3.71
N LEU A 745 18.30 10.68 2.47
CA LEU A 745 18.13 12.03 1.95
C LEU A 745 16.78 12.67 2.28
N ALA A 746 15.78 11.86 2.66
CA ALA A 746 14.44 12.32 2.96
C ALA A 746 14.38 13.00 4.34
N ASP A 747 13.86 14.22 4.38
CA ASP A 747 13.74 15.01 5.60
C ASP A 747 12.52 14.58 6.43
N HIS A 748 12.74 14.08 7.63
CA HIS A 748 11.67 13.63 8.53
C HIS A 748 10.78 14.79 9.05
N THR A 749 11.22 16.06 8.89
CA THR A 749 10.41 17.23 9.24
C THR A 749 9.51 17.70 8.10
N ALA A 750 9.82 17.29 6.86
CA ALA A 750 9.05 17.61 5.68
C ALA A 750 7.86 16.65 5.53
N ILE A 751 6.69 17.10 5.96
CA ILE A 751 5.46 16.30 5.94
C ILE A 751 4.28 17.11 5.40
N ASP A 752 3.28 16.41 4.92
CA ASP A 752 1.94 16.95 4.68
C ASP A 752 1.22 17.13 6.03
N PRO A 753 0.81 18.33 6.39
CA PRO A 753 0.30 18.61 7.74
C PRO A 753 -1.07 17.97 8.02
N LEU A 754 -1.84 17.64 6.97
CA LEU A 754 -3.18 17.08 7.11
C LEU A 754 -3.16 15.57 7.25
N SER A 755 -2.17 14.91 6.66
CA SER A 755 -2.07 13.45 6.66
C SER A 755 -0.87 12.91 7.44
N GLY A 756 0.08 13.75 7.82
CA GLY A 756 1.36 13.34 8.40
C GLY A 756 2.29 12.63 7.41
N THR A 757 1.96 12.66 6.13
CA THR A 757 2.72 11.92 5.11
C THR A 757 4.00 12.63 4.74
N SER A 758 5.08 11.85 4.70
CA SER A 758 6.42 12.35 4.40
C SER A 758 6.58 12.82 2.96
N VAL A 759 7.33 13.88 2.74
CA VAL A 759 7.78 14.30 1.41
C VAL A 759 8.91 13.37 0.95
N LEU A 760 8.63 12.56 -0.07
CA LEU A 760 9.58 11.63 -0.68
C LEU A 760 9.85 11.97 -2.17
N ASN A 761 9.11 12.95 -2.71
CA ASN A 761 9.26 13.44 -4.08
C ASN A 761 9.31 14.98 -4.07
N GLY A 762 10.38 15.53 -4.64
CA GLY A 762 10.67 16.96 -4.58
C GLY A 762 11.67 17.35 -3.49
N ILE A 763 12.51 16.41 -3.02
CA ILE A 763 13.52 16.64 -1.98
C ILE A 763 14.64 17.53 -2.56
N PRO A 764 14.91 18.73 -2.00
CA PRO A 764 16.03 19.57 -2.43
C PRO A 764 17.38 18.88 -2.18
N VAL A 765 18.25 18.85 -3.22
CA VAL A 765 19.56 18.21 -3.12
C VAL A 765 20.65 19.01 -3.81
N GLU A 766 21.86 18.85 -3.31
CA GLU A 766 23.10 19.28 -3.96
C GLU A 766 23.86 18.06 -4.46
N ILE A 767 24.50 18.18 -5.62
CA ILE A 767 25.20 17.07 -6.25
C ILE A 767 26.59 17.52 -6.70
N VAL A 768 27.59 16.73 -6.34
CA VAL A 768 28.98 16.91 -6.77
C VAL A 768 29.57 15.59 -7.27
N GLY A 769 30.35 15.64 -8.31
CA GLY A 769 31.12 14.47 -8.77
C GLY A 769 32.16 14.03 -7.73
N VAL A 770 32.25 12.72 -7.50
CA VAL A 770 33.29 12.13 -6.64
C VAL A 770 34.40 11.57 -7.53
N ALA A 771 35.63 12.07 -7.34
CA ALA A 771 36.76 11.48 -8.00
C ALA A 771 36.95 10.04 -7.51
N VAL A 772 36.75 9.06 -8.40
CA VAL A 772 37.15 7.69 -8.10
C VAL A 772 38.66 7.65 -8.14
N ALA A 773 39.32 7.44 -7.00
CA ALA A 773 40.74 7.15 -6.99
C ALA A 773 40.97 5.96 -7.93
N ALA A 774 41.81 6.16 -8.95
CA ALA A 774 42.21 5.06 -9.83
C ALA A 774 42.83 3.96 -8.95
N VAL A 775 42.17 2.79 -8.89
CA VAL A 775 42.67 1.58 -8.21
C VAL A 775 43.76 0.95 -9.05
#